data_1af84c88a72ea09fe37d1b03f9a9ef90
#
_entry.id   1af84c88a72ea09fe37d1b03f9a9ef90
#
_cell.length_a   1.000
_cell.length_b   1.000
_cell.length_c   1.000
_cell.angle_alpha   90.00
_cell.angle_beta   90.00
_cell.angle_gamma   90.00
#
_symmetry.space_group_name_H-M   'P 1'
#
loop_
_entity.id
_entity.type
_entity.pdbx_description
1 polymer ?
#
loop_
_entity_poly.entity_id
_entity_poly.type
_entity_poly.pdbx_seq_one_letter_code
_entity_poly.pdbx_strand_id
1 'polypeptide(L)'
;MWRRSSRGSSAPPDAPRRRLLAAFGCAIAVTLAALAPAPAHAQVDESFNPLDVDPVTREILTNAFTRLRFLAILIEGEDETGQALNGIVRARLARGERADAMDEVTRIDDPIWAGRSLVSIAKHDRARGAVEEARQLLRRASANFEGVAQAPIRDGGEVLRLIAVDQARLGDREGAIATARMIADPRFRVRALQETASASLEALDNSEAARQAAATLLAEAFRQAQAIEAPGHETAHLLIDIGRARSRAGDVAGARETFRTARQRIAAGPDRGRFDAYAELAAAMIEGEDAEEAMQVVRLIPEGAERARAIASVARARGAFGDLDSAVPLFRLAIEETELIDNKRDRFDVINHLMVEMSKVGRLADAFTVAGQIDDPLRQARALLDMGQVLLDQEKYDEALVLTDYIPYIGLRAQLFGPVAMNRGMEGNPQEASELLARALESTGYQPIIDFLAEAMRRVLQAQTRAGEPEADAAIFARARDLIDLIPGDIQKVRALVQIAIAEAQRGRIANAQKTISEAYRTAWENKDQPGFEAALEDITLAQIAAGDLLSAFDTAARIPAPPGTEPPARAADGSFLAPRFRSLTRVAAAAARLGETDLAIRAAQQMEETSARAAGFAAVAVAMASPQSDLLEIVGQAGRTDLGVSAVPEPTAATSRLGEAPALGEAAPPAAASAPPPAEGAEEGGPERLMPTQ
;
A
#
# COMPACT_ATOMS: atom_id res chain seq x y z
N MET A 1 39.71 5.97 52.95
CA MET A 1 39.34 7.39 53.20
C MET A 1 38.87 8.03 51.91
N TRP A 2 37.59 7.96 51.63
CA TRP A 2 36.92 8.84 50.67
C TRP A 2 35.48 9.03 51.14
N ARG A 3 35.10 10.27 51.36
CA ARG A 3 33.82 10.70 51.95
C ARG A 3 32.72 10.57 50.91
N ARG A 4 31.58 9.96 51.30
CA ARG A 4 30.29 10.06 50.62
C ARG A 4 29.74 11.46 50.83
N SER A 5 29.48 12.20 49.74
CA SER A 5 28.63 13.38 49.73
C SER A 5 27.25 12.98 49.26
N SER A 6 26.28 12.99 50.15
CA SER A 6 24.87 12.90 49.90
C SER A 6 24.39 14.15 49.23
N ARG A 7 23.99 14.09 47.95
CA ARG A 7 23.11 15.09 47.33
C ARG A 7 21.70 14.56 47.35
N GLY A 8 20.84 15.23 48.08
CA GLY A 8 19.42 14.99 48.07
C GLY A 8 18.83 15.34 46.72
N SER A 9 18.18 14.39 46.07
CA SER A 9 17.30 14.64 44.95
C SER A 9 15.91 14.96 45.46
N SER A 10 15.48 16.19 45.32
CA SER A 10 14.10 16.61 45.52
C SER A 10 13.26 16.04 44.33
N ALA A 11 12.45 15.04 44.64
CA ALA A 11 11.45 14.53 43.71
C ALA A 11 10.36 15.58 43.46
N PRO A 12 9.85 15.74 42.24
CA PRO A 12 8.68 16.58 41.94
C PRO A 12 7.40 15.95 42.51
N PRO A 13 6.32 16.73 42.70
CA PRO A 13 5.15 16.29 43.43
C PRO A 13 4.22 15.41 42.59
N ASP A 14 4.33 14.12 42.76
CA ASP A 14 3.46 13.05 42.22
C ASP A 14 2.10 12.92 42.97
N ALA A 15 1.67 13.94 43.65
CA ALA A 15 0.54 13.87 44.57
C ALA A 15 -0.87 13.71 43.94
N PRO A 16 -1.20 14.20 42.72
CA PRO A 16 -2.56 13.99 42.18
C PRO A 16 -2.76 12.60 41.54
N ARG A 17 -1.74 12.03 40.88
CA ARG A 17 -1.87 10.72 40.22
C ARG A 17 -2.10 9.56 41.20
N ARG A 18 -1.41 9.53 42.33
CA ARG A 18 -1.55 8.44 43.34
C ARG A 18 -2.89 8.48 44.10
N ARG A 19 -3.51 9.64 44.27
CA ARG A 19 -4.82 9.72 44.94
C ARG A 19 -5.97 9.34 43.99
N LEU A 20 -5.88 9.64 42.72
CA LEU A 20 -6.79 9.13 41.70
C LEU A 20 -6.69 7.59 41.56
N LEU A 21 -5.48 7.04 41.46
CA LEU A 21 -5.26 5.59 41.36
C LEU A 21 -5.78 4.81 42.58
N ALA A 22 -5.67 5.35 43.78
CA ALA A 22 -6.14 4.68 45.01
C ALA A 22 -7.69 4.70 45.11
N ALA A 23 -8.36 5.77 44.71
CA ALA A 23 -9.83 5.84 44.69
C ALA A 23 -10.44 4.99 43.57
N PHE A 24 -9.76 4.86 42.42
CA PHE A 24 -10.20 4.09 41.28
C PHE A 24 -9.83 2.60 41.37
N GLY A 25 -8.77 2.24 42.10
CA GLY A 25 -8.35 0.84 42.24
C GLY A 25 -9.45 -0.07 42.79
N CYS A 26 -10.33 0.41 43.67
CA CYS A 26 -11.45 -0.38 44.20
C CYS A 26 -12.60 -0.48 43.16
N ALA A 27 -12.91 0.58 42.42
CA ALA A 27 -13.99 0.55 41.42
C ALA A 27 -13.60 -0.28 40.19
N ILE A 28 -12.32 -0.26 39.80
CA ILE A 28 -11.77 -1.06 38.67
C ILE A 28 -11.70 -2.54 39.01
N ALA A 29 -11.34 -2.91 40.24
CA ALA A 29 -11.32 -4.31 40.68
C ALA A 29 -12.73 -4.95 40.57
N VAL A 30 -13.79 -4.17 40.83
CA VAL A 30 -15.18 -4.61 40.70
C VAL A 30 -15.60 -4.71 39.22
N THR A 31 -15.17 -3.80 38.36
CA THR A 31 -15.53 -3.80 36.93
C THR A 31 -14.73 -4.83 36.12
N LEU A 32 -13.46 -5.08 36.46
CA LEU A 32 -12.65 -6.14 35.85
C LEU A 32 -13.07 -7.55 36.35
N ALA A 33 -13.55 -7.68 37.58
CA ALA A 33 -14.13 -8.92 38.07
C ALA A 33 -15.45 -9.31 37.37
N ALA A 34 -16.21 -8.31 36.88
CA ALA A 34 -17.41 -8.54 36.08
C ALA A 34 -17.12 -8.91 34.61
N LEU A 35 -15.87 -8.73 34.14
CA LEU A 35 -15.42 -9.00 32.76
C LEU A 35 -14.51 -10.24 32.64
N ALA A 36 -14.11 -10.85 33.78
CA ALA A 36 -13.42 -12.15 33.77
C ALA A 36 -14.47 -13.28 33.52
N PRO A 37 -14.13 -14.35 32.77
CA PRO A 37 -14.99 -15.52 32.69
C PRO A 37 -15.15 -16.05 34.13
N ALA A 38 -16.36 -16.01 34.64
CA ALA A 38 -16.66 -16.43 36.00
C ALA A 38 -16.28 -17.92 36.18
N PRO A 39 -15.52 -18.28 37.21
CA PRO A 39 -15.51 -19.66 37.64
C PRO A 39 -16.94 -20.02 38.05
N ALA A 40 -17.38 -21.19 37.64
CA ALA A 40 -18.76 -21.65 37.69
C ALA A 40 -19.34 -21.79 39.14
N HIS A 41 -19.26 -20.83 40.01
CA HIS A 41 -19.93 -20.71 41.32
C HIS A 41 -19.52 -19.45 42.09
N ALA A 42 -19.37 -18.29 41.43
CA ALA A 42 -19.34 -17.03 42.18
C ALA A 42 -20.79 -16.52 42.27
N GLN A 43 -21.38 -16.48 43.44
CA GLN A 43 -22.61 -15.75 43.71
C GLN A 43 -22.33 -14.28 43.38
N VAL A 44 -23.00 -13.77 42.35
CA VAL A 44 -23.00 -12.33 42.01
C VAL A 44 -23.69 -11.63 43.19
N ASP A 45 -23.01 -10.71 43.82
CA ASP A 45 -23.65 -9.85 44.83
C ASP A 45 -24.69 -8.97 44.13
N GLU A 46 -25.98 -9.32 44.32
CA GLU A 46 -27.12 -8.63 43.74
C GLU A 46 -27.33 -7.19 44.27
N SER A 47 -26.40 -6.69 45.12
CA SER A 47 -26.49 -5.33 45.68
C SER A 47 -25.82 -4.26 44.81
N PHE A 48 -25.15 -4.60 43.71
CA PHE A 48 -24.57 -3.61 42.80
C PHE A 48 -25.64 -2.94 41.95
N ASN A 49 -26.00 -1.70 42.34
CA ASN A 49 -26.86 -0.84 41.52
C ASN A 49 -25.98 0.09 40.65
N PRO A 50 -26.00 -0.02 39.31
CA PRO A 50 -25.23 0.86 38.43
C PRO A 50 -25.55 2.35 38.59
N LEU A 51 -26.65 2.69 39.29
CA LEU A 51 -27.06 4.05 39.56
C LEU A 51 -26.34 4.68 40.78
N ASP A 52 -25.67 3.87 41.61
CA ASP A 52 -24.98 4.33 42.82
C ASP A 52 -23.49 4.66 42.61
N VAL A 53 -22.99 4.58 41.37
CA VAL A 53 -21.64 4.99 41.00
C VAL A 53 -21.54 6.51 40.85
N ASP A 54 -20.39 7.05 41.24
CA ASP A 54 -20.10 8.48 41.07
C ASP A 54 -20.21 8.92 39.61
N PRO A 55 -20.45 10.21 39.34
CA PRO A 55 -20.72 10.72 38.00
C PRO A 55 -19.61 10.42 36.99
N VAL A 56 -18.33 10.41 37.43
CA VAL A 56 -17.17 10.15 36.55
C VAL A 56 -17.15 8.68 36.15
N THR A 57 -17.34 7.77 37.12
CA THR A 57 -17.44 6.32 36.84
C THR A 57 -18.63 6.02 35.94
N ARG A 58 -19.76 6.68 36.14
CA ARG A 58 -20.93 6.54 35.24
C ARG A 58 -20.61 7.00 33.82
N GLU A 59 -19.95 8.14 33.66
CA GLU A 59 -19.52 8.64 32.37
C GLU A 59 -18.56 7.68 31.67
N ILE A 60 -17.57 7.12 32.39
CA ILE A 60 -16.64 6.10 31.87
C ILE A 60 -17.40 4.85 31.39
N LEU A 61 -18.41 4.43 32.11
CA LEU A 61 -19.20 3.22 31.77
C LEU A 61 -20.15 3.45 30.59
N THR A 62 -20.69 4.67 30.44
CA THR A 62 -21.71 5.01 29.43
C THR A 62 -21.14 5.62 28.16
N ASN A 63 -20.00 6.31 28.22
CA ASN A 63 -19.37 6.94 27.08
C ASN A 63 -18.19 6.09 26.58
N ALA A 64 -18.38 5.46 25.42
CA ALA A 64 -17.37 4.57 24.84
C ALA A 64 -16.02 5.24 24.61
N PHE A 65 -15.99 6.51 24.18
CA PHE A 65 -14.73 7.24 24.01
C PHE A 65 -14.05 7.57 25.34
N THR A 66 -14.81 7.94 26.35
CA THR A 66 -14.28 8.16 27.72
C THR A 66 -13.71 6.87 28.29
N ARG A 67 -14.41 5.74 28.06
CA ARG A 67 -13.94 4.40 28.46
C ARG A 67 -12.65 4.01 27.72
N LEU A 68 -12.58 4.21 26.40
CA LEU A 68 -11.37 3.93 25.62
C LEU A 68 -10.18 4.80 26.06
N ARG A 69 -10.41 6.10 26.28
CA ARG A 69 -9.39 7.01 26.81
C ARG A 69 -8.85 6.53 28.16
N PHE A 70 -9.75 6.15 29.06
CA PHE A 70 -9.35 5.63 30.37
C PHE A 70 -8.50 4.36 30.23
N LEU A 71 -8.91 3.41 29.40
CA LEU A 71 -8.14 2.18 29.14
C LEU A 71 -6.80 2.47 28.44
N ALA A 72 -6.75 3.45 27.54
CA ALA A 72 -5.52 3.88 26.89
C ALA A 72 -4.50 4.45 27.88
N ILE A 73 -4.93 5.27 28.85
CA ILE A 73 -4.05 5.86 29.88
C ILE A 73 -3.54 4.78 30.85
N LEU A 74 -4.21 3.65 30.99
CA LEU A 74 -3.77 2.52 31.83
C LEU A 74 -2.75 1.61 31.15
N ILE A 75 -2.46 1.80 29.88
CA ILE A 75 -1.43 1.05 29.18
C ILE A 75 -0.06 1.45 29.75
N GLU A 76 0.80 0.47 30.01
CA GLU A 76 2.18 0.72 30.41
C GLU A 76 3.01 1.09 29.16
N GLY A 77 3.66 2.26 29.19
CA GLY A 77 4.47 2.78 28.11
C GLY A 77 3.93 4.09 27.51
N GLU A 78 4.81 5.07 27.33
CA GLU A 78 4.44 6.38 26.76
C GLU A 78 4.13 6.27 25.27
N ASP A 79 4.87 5.42 24.54
CA ASP A 79 4.67 5.13 23.12
C ASP A 79 3.30 4.48 22.90
N GLU A 80 2.98 3.43 23.62
CA GLU A 80 1.73 2.68 23.51
C GLU A 80 0.52 3.53 23.91
N THR A 81 0.63 4.29 25.01
CA THR A 81 -0.40 5.25 25.42
C THR A 81 -0.62 6.31 24.31
N GLY A 82 0.47 6.84 23.75
CA GLY A 82 0.43 7.81 22.66
C GLY A 82 -0.25 7.25 21.41
N GLN A 83 0.05 6.01 21.05
CA GLN A 83 -0.59 5.31 19.92
C GLN A 83 -2.11 5.19 20.11
N ALA A 84 -2.55 4.74 21.27
CA ALA A 84 -3.97 4.57 21.57
C ALA A 84 -4.71 5.92 21.57
N LEU A 85 -4.15 6.95 22.18
CA LEU A 85 -4.71 8.30 22.20
C LEU A 85 -4.75 8.94 20.80
N ASN A 86 -3.74 8.71 19.95
CA ASN A 86 -3.77 9.13 18.55
C ASN A 86 -4.96 8.53 17.79
N GLY A 87 -5.31 7.27 18.05
CA GLY A 87 -6.51 6.64 17.53
C GLY A 87 -7.78 7.41 17.91
N ILE A 88 -7.88 7.83 19.17
CA ILE A 88 -9.02 8.63 19.67
C ILE A 88 -9.04 10.04 19.02
N VAL A 89 -7.89 10.70 18.88
CA VAL A 89 -7.78 12.00 18.16
C VAL A 89 -8.35 11.87 16.75
N ARG A 90 -7.96 10.84 16.00
CA ARG A 90 -8.45 10.62 14.65
C ARG A 90 -9.95 10.32 14.59
N ALA A 91 -10.43 9.53 15.53
CA ALA A 91 -11.85 9.24 15.66
C ALA A 91 -12.68 10.51 15.92
N ARG A 92 -12.22 11.39 16.80
CA ARG A 92 -12.88 12.68 17.06
C ARG A 92 -12.88 13.61 15.85
N LEU A 93 -11.76 13.63 15.09
CA LEU A 93 -11.69 14.38 13.84
C LEU A 93 -12.68 13.86 12.78
N ALA A 94 -12.82 12.55 12.64
CA ALA A 94 -13.80 11.95 11.73
C ALA A 94 -15.25 12.31 12.09
N ARG A 95 -15.52 12.59 13.38
CA ARG A 95 -16.81 13.08 13.88
C ARG A 95 -16.95 14.61 13.82
N GLY A 96 -15.93 15.34 13.41
CA GLY A 96 -15.91 16.80 13.41
C GLY A 96 -15.67 17.43 14.78
N GLU A 97 -15.30 16.65 15.80
CA GLU A 97 -15.06 17.06 17.19
C GLU A 97 -13.61 17.60 17.34
N ARG A 98 -13.26 18.65 16.58
CA ARG A 98 -11.88 19.17 16.51
C ARG A 98 -11.34 19.67 17.85
N ALA A 99 -12.19 20.35 18.65
CA ALA A 99 -11.80 20.87 19.95
C ALA A 99 -11.42 19.75 20.92
N ASP A 100 -12.21 18.69 20.96
CA ASP A 100 -11.95 17.52 21.79
C ASP A 100 -10.72 16.75 21.29
N ALA A 101 -10.51 16.68 19.96
CA ALA A 101 -9.30 16.10 19.38
C ALA A 101 -8.04 16.86 19.86
N MET A 102 -8.07 18.19 19.91
CA MET A 102 -6.97 19.00 20.44
C MET A 102 -6.74 18.79 21.95
N ASP A 103 -7.81 18.58 22.72
CA ASP A 103 -7.69 18.25 24.13
C ASP A 103 -7.01 16.90 24.37
N GLU A 104 -7.33 15.87 23.56
CA GLU A 104 -6.65 14.57 23.64
C GLU A 104 -5.14 14.67 23.32
N VAL A 105 -4.73 15.53 22.37
CA VAL A 105 -3.30 15.74 22.07
C VAL A 105 -2.52 16.22 23.30
N THR A 106 -3.13 17.03 24.17
CA THR A 106 -2.46 17.53 25.38
C THR A 106 -2.14 16.45 26.40
N ARG A 107 -2.68 15.23 26.23
CA ARG A 107 -2.48 14.06 27.11
C ARG A 107 -1.44 13.10 26.56
N ILE A 108 -0.92 13.36 25.35
CA ILE A 108 0.09 12.54 24.70
C ILE A 108 1.47 13.09 25.09
N ASP A 109 2.18 12.37 25.94
CA ASP A 109 3.51 12.76 26.41
C ASP A 109 4.60 12.41 25.36
N ASP A 110 4.41 11.35 24.58
CA ASP A 110 5.33 10.96 23.52
C ASP A 110 5.32 11.96 22.34
N PRO A 111 6.49 12.56 21.97
CA PRO A 111 6.55 13.60 20.94
C PRO A 111 6.23 13.09 19.54
N ILE A 112 6.46 11.80 19.24
CA ILE A 112 6.17 11.18 17.94
C ILE A 112 4.67 11.12 17.75
N TRP A 113 3.94 10.58 18.73
CA TRP A 113 2.48 10.46 18.66
C TRP A 113 1.76 11.82 18.79
N ALA A 114 2.29 12.72 19.60
CA ALA A 114 1.80 14.11 19.66
C ALA A 114 1.99 14.80 18.29
N GLY A 115 3.16 14.64 17.67
CA GLY A 115 3.43 15.14 16.32
C GLY A 115 2.50 14.56 15.26
N ARG A 116 2.30 13.25 15.24
CA ARG A 116 1.36 12.55 14.33
C ARG A 116 -0.07 13.06 14.52
N SER A 117 -0.49 13.25 15.75
CA SER A 117 -1.82 13.77 16.08
C SER A 117 -2.01 15.20 15.58
N LEU A 118 -1.04 16.09 15.77
CA LEU A 118 -1.06 17.45 15.25
C LEU A 118 -1.09 17.50 13.71
N VAL A 119 -0.33 16.63 13.04
CA VAL A 119 -0.40 16.47 11.57
C VAL A 119 -1.80 16.05 11.12
N SER A 120 -2.45 15.12 11.84
CA SER A 120 -3.82 14.69 11.52
C SER A 120 -4.81 15.84 11.64
N ILE A 121 -4.69 16.66 12.68
CA ILE A 121 -5.54 17.86 12.87
C ILE A 121 -5.23 18.91 11.79
N ALA A 122 -3.97 19.14 11.45
CA ALA A 122 -3.58 20.07 10.39
C ALA A 122 -4.13 19.66 9.03
N LYS A 123 -4.13 18.38 8.68
CA LYS A 123 -4.77 17.84 7.46
C LYS A 123 -6.28 18.09 7.46
N HIS A 124 -6.94 17.83 8.59
CA HIS A 124 -8.36 18.11 8.74
C HIS A 124 -8.67 19.61 8.55
N ASP A 125 -7.88 20.50 9.17
CA ASP A 125 -8.03 21.94 9.04
C ASP A 125 -7.80 22.42 7.61
N ARG A 126 -6.76 21.90 6.93
CA ARG A 126 -6.49 22.16 5.51
C ARG A 126 -7.67 21.77 4.62
N ALA A 127 -8.23 20.57 4.82
CA ALA A 127 -9.38 20.09 4.05
C ALA A 127 -10.62 20.99 4.19
N ARG A 128 -10.74 21.74 5.32
CA ARG A 128 -11.79 22.71 5.59
C ARG A 128 -11.44 24.15 5.19
N GLY A 129 -10.28 24.35 4.57
CA GLY A 129 -9.80 25.67 4.16
C GLY A 129 -9.16 26.52 5.29
N ALA A 130 -9.02 26.00 6.49
CA ALA A 130 -8.37 26.67 7.63
C ALA A 130 -6.84 26.57 7.53
N VAL A 131 -6.28 27.21 6.48
CA VAL A 131 -4.88 27.06 6.07
C VAL A 131 -3.91 27.61 7.12
N GLU A 132 -4.22 28.73 7.75
CA GLU A 132 -3.32 29.37 8.71
C GLU A 132 -3.26 28.59 10.03
N GLU A 133 -4.38 28.07 10.48
CA GLU A 133 -4.45 27.17 11.62
C GLU A 133 -3.65 25.88 11.37
N ALA A 134 -3.78 25.32 10.18
CA ALA A 134 -3.00 24.14 9.77
C ALA A 134 -1.49 24.43 9.80
N ARG A 135 -1.04 25.60 9.29
CA ARG A 135 0.38 26.01 9.36
C ARG A 135 0.89 26.12 10.80
N GLN A 136 0.09 26.75 11.68
CA GLN A 136 0.46 26.90 13.10
C GLN A 136 0.59 25.53 13.79
N LEU A 137 -0.31 24.59 13.49
CA LEU A 137 -0.25 23.23 14.02
C LEU A 137 0.99 22.48 13.55
N LEU A 138 1.36 22.58 12.27
CA LEU A 138 2.57 21.94 11.74
C LEU A 138 3.85 22.54 12.33
N ARG A 139 3.90 23.87 12.58
CA ARG A 139 5.01 24.50 13.30
C ARG A 139 5.10 24.03 14.75
N ARG A 140 3.95 23.87 15.42
CA ARG A 140 3.91 23.29 16.76
C ARG A 140 4.35 21.83 16.75
N ALA A 141 3.93 21.06 15.73
CA ALA A 141 4.34 19.66 15.58
C ALA A 141 5.86 19.54 15.41
N SER A 142 6.49 20.35 14.56
CA SER A 142 7.95 20.32 14.37
C SER A 142 8.69 20.78 15.64
N ALA A 143 8.18 21.78 16.37
CA ALA A 143 8.80 22.25 17.61
C ALA A 143 8.84 21.16 18.72
N ASN A 144 7.94 20.20 18.73
CA ASN A 144 7.97 19.07 19.66
C ASN A 144 9.22 18.19 19.50
N PHE A 145 9.90 18.26 18.34
CA PHE A 145 11.14 17.53 18.05
C PHE A 145 12.40 18.33 18.35
N GLU A 146 12.30 19.62 18.67
CA GLU A 146 13.44 20.44 19.09
C GLU A 146 13.98 19.89 20.43
N GLY A 147 15.17 19.30 20.42
CA GLY A 147 15.80 18.68 21.59
C GLY A 147 15.69 17.15 21.66
N VAL A 148 14.82 16.51 20.87
CA VAL A 148 14.70 15.04 20.78
C VAL A 148 15.65 14.47 19.70
N ALA A 149 16.38 15.31 19.01
CA ALA A 149 17.14 15.07 17.77
C ALA A 149 18.26 14.00 17.81
N GLN A 150 18.40 13.21 18.87
CA GLN A 150 19.43 12.16 18.99
C GLN A 150 18.89 10.75 19.29
N ALA A 151 17.58 10.55 19.33
CA ALA A 151 17.06 9.19 19.48
C ALA A 151 17.13 8.42 18.15
N PRO A 152 17.36 7.09 18.13
CA PRO A 152 17.44 6.28 16.92
C PRO A 152 16.03 6.05 16.32
N ILE A 153 15.71 6.61 15.37
CA ILE A 153 14.81 7.55 14.77
C ILE A 153 14.21 7.03 13.46
N ARG A 154 13.81 5.78 13.44
CA ARG A 154 12.94 5.38 12.32
C ARG A 154 11.61 6.14 12.39
N ASP A 155 11.00 6.25 13.56
CA ASP A 155 9.63 6.79 13.69
C ASP A 155 9.60 8.32 13.77
N GLY A 156 10.55 8.97 14.44
CA GLY A 156 10.65 10.43 14.49
C GLY A 156 10.99 11.08 13.15
N GLY A 157 11.89 10.45 12.38
CA GLY A 157 12.22 10.89 11.02
C GLY A 157 11.02 10.83 10.08
N GLU A 158 10.18 9.82 10.21
CA GLU A 158 8.96 9.67 9.42
C GLU A 158 7.93 10.77 9.74
N VAL A 159 7.74 11.12 11.01
CA VAL A 159 6.85 12.21 11.39
C VAL A 159 7.38 13.55 10.88
N LEU A 160 8.68 13.81 11.02
CA LEU A 160 9.31 15.01 10.47
C LEU A 160 9.15 15.11 8.93
N ARG A 161 9.27 13.99 8.22
CA ARG A 161 8.99 13.91 6.78
C ARG A 161 7.54 14.32 6.46
N LEU A 162 6.58 13.76 7.18
CA LEU A 162 5.16 14.07 7.01
C LEU A 162 4.88 15.56 7.28
N ILE A 163 5.47 16.12 8.35
CA ILE A 163 5.33 17.55 8.67
C ILE A 163 5.89 18.41 7.53
N ALA A 164 7.10 18.10 7.03
CA ALA A 164 7.74 18.86 5.96
C ALA A 164 6.92 18.81 4.67
N VAL A 165 6.39 17.64 4.29
CA VAL A 165 5.52 17.47 3.12
C VAL A 165 4.24 18.30 3.25
N ASP A 166 3.57 18.29 4.39
CA ASP A 166 2.32 19.06 4.58
C ASP A 166 2.59 20.57 4.71
N GLN A 167 3.73 20.98 5.29
CA GLN A 167 4.17 22.38 5.25
C GLN A 167 4.37 22.87 3.81
N ALA A 168 4.98 22.05 2.95
CA ALA A 168 5.16 22.38 1.54
C ALA A 168 3.82 22.49 0.80
N ARG A 169 2.88 21.58 1.05
CA ARG A 169 1.52 21.64 0.49
C ARG A 169 0.77 22.92 0.88
N LEU A 170 1.09 23.47 2.02
CA LEU A 170 0.54 24.75 2.50
C LEU A 170 1.36 25.98 2.05
N GLY A 171 2.44 25.78 1.27
CA GLY A 171 3.32 26.85 0.79
C GLY A 171 4.32 27.37 1.84
N ASP A 172 4.46 26.70 2.99
CA ASP A 172 5.48 27.02 4.01
C ASP A 172 6.83 26.35 3.69
N ARG A 173 7.47 26.81 2.60
CA ARG A 173 8.74 26.25 2.09
C ARG A 173 9.87 26.33 3.12
N GLU A 174 9.98 27.44 3.82
CA GLU A 174 11.07 27.64 4.81
C GLU A 174 10.89 26.72 6.01
N GLY A 175 9.65 26.57 6.49
CA GLY A 175 9.29 25.62 7.53
C GLY A 175 9.60 24.17 7.09
N ALA A 176 9.24 23.81 5.87
CA ALA A 176 9.50 22.47 5.32
C ALA A 176 11.00 22.14 5.27
N ILE A 177 11.85 23.06 4.81
CA ILE A 177 13.31 22.88 4.80
C ILE A 177 13.86 22.76 6.23
N ALA A 178 13.40 23.63 7.15
CA ALA A 178 13.85 23.60 8.54
C ALA A 178 13.49 22.25 9.19
N THR A 179 12.26 21.79 9.00
CA THR A 179 11.77 20.50 9.52
C THR A 179 12.55 19.32 8.91
N ALA A 180 12.77 19.30 7.59
CA ALA A 180 13.55 18.23 6.95
C ALA A 180 14.97 18.16 7.47
N ARG A 181 15.61 19.30 7.79
CA ARG A 181 16.97 19.35 8.37
C ARG A 181 17.06 18.70 9.76
N MET A 182 15.96 18.59 10.48
CA MET A 182 15.92 17.92 11.79
C MET A 182 16.03 16.40 11.65
N ILE A 183 15.79 15.83 10.47
CA ILE A 183 15.94 14.39 10.21
C ILE A 183 17.40 14.01 10.34
N ALA A 184 17.72 13.11 11.28
CA ALA A 184 19.12 12.76 11.60
C ALA A 184 19.81 11.98 10.47
N ASP A 185 19.13 10.99 9.85
CA ASP A 185 19.67 10.21 8.74
C ASP A 185 19.78 11.09 7.48
N PRO A 186 21.00 11.34 6.95
CA PRO A 186 21.17 12.19 5.78
C PRO A 186 20.48 11.67 4.52
N ARG A 187 20.40 10.33 4.33
CA ARG A 187 19.76 9.72 3.17
C ARG A 187 18.24 9.89 3.25
N PHE A 188 17.69 9.63 4.42
CA PHE A 188 16.26 9.83 4.66
C PHE A 188 15.85 11.30 4.55
N ARG A 189 16.71 12.21 5.01
CA ARG A 189 16.55 13.65 4.85
C ARG A 189 16.47 14.08 3.38
N VAL A 190 17.36 13.55 2.53
CA VAL A 190 17.35 13.83 1.08
C VAL A 190 16.03 13.36 0.46
N ARG A 191 15.58 12.14 0.76
CA ARG A 191 14.30 11.62 0.28
C ARG A 191 13.11 12.47 0.76
N ALA A 192 13.12 12.88 2.01
CA ALA A 192 12.09 13.76 2.56
C ALA A 192 12.01 15.09 1.80
N LEU A 193 13.14 15.70 1.44
CA LEU A 193 13.21 16.92 0.64
C LEU A 193 12.69 16.70 -0.80
N GLN A 194 12.96 15.56 -1.40
CA GLN A 194 12.44 15.20 -2.73
C GLN A 194 10.91 15.05 -2.72
N GLU A 195 10.36 14.34 -1.73
CA GLU A 195 8.90 14.20 -1.57
C GLU A 195 8.24 15.55 -1.27
N THR A 196 8.88 16.38 -0.45
CA THR A 196 8.44 17.74 -0.15
C THR A 196 8.38 18.60 -1.42
N ALA A 197 9.35 18.47 -2.32
CA ALA A 197 9.35 19.16 -3.61
C ALA A 197 8.21 18.67 -4.52
N SER A 198 8.00 17.35 -4.60
CA SER A 198 6.87 16.77 -5.35
C SER A 198 5.52 17.25 -4.83
N ALA A 199 5.36 17.28 -3.50
CA ALA A 199 4.15 17.78 -2.85
C ALA A 199 3.88 19.27 -3.14
N SER A 200 4.94 20.08 -3.29
CA SER A 200 4.81 21.49 -3.70
C SER A 200 4.31 21.63 -5.13
N LEU A 201 4.77 20.78 -6.04
CA LEU A 201 4.33 20.77 -7.45
C LEU A 201 2.85 20.37 -7.56
N GLU A 202 2.44 19.30 -6.86
CA GLU A 202 1.06 18.81 -6.86
C GLU A 202 0.08 19.84 -6.27
N ALA A 203 0.42 20.44 -5.14
CA ALA A 203 -0.48 21.33 -4.40
C ALA A 203 -0.77 22.64 -5.12
N LEU A 204 0.09 23.08 -6.03
CA LEU A 204 0.00 24.36 -6.74
C LEU A 204 -0.14 24.18 -8.27
N ASP A 205 -0.70 23.04 -8.71
CA ASP A 205 -1.00 22.70 -10.12
C ASP A 205 0.17 22.97 -11.07
N ASN A 206 1.38 22.58 -10.67
CA ASN A 206 2.61 22.82 -11.45
C ASN A 206 2.83 24.27 -11.90
N SER A 207 2.30 25.23 -11.15
CA SER A 207 2.50 26.66 -11.41
C SER A 207 3.97 27.05 -11.40
N GLU A 208 4.31 28.21 -11.97
CA GLU A 208 5.68 28.74 -11.92
C GLU A 208 6.19 28.88 -10.49
N ALA A 209 5.33 29.35 -9.57
CA ALA A 209 5.65 29.45 -8.14
C ALA A 209 5.93 28.08 -7.52
N ALA A 210 5.16 27.03 -7.90
CA ALA A 210 5.39 25.66 -7.48
C ALA A 210 6.74 25.12 -7.96
N ARG A 211 7.04 25.32 -9.25
CA ARG A 211 8.32 24.92 -9.83
C ARG A 211 9.51 25.59 -9.16
N GLN A 212 9.40 26.88 -8.86
CA GLN A 212 10.46 27.62 -8.16
C GLN A 212 10.61 27.15 -6.70
N ALA A 213 9.51 26.81 -6.01
CA ALA A 213 9.56 26.23 -4.68
C ALA A 213 10.22 24.85 -4.70
N ALA A 214 9.81 23.99 -5.62
CA ALA A 214 10.39 22.67 -5.80
C ALA A 214 11.89 22.73 -6.15
N ALA A 215 12.30 23.62 -7.07
CA ALA A 215 13.70 23.83 -7.41
C ALA A 215 14.57 24.22 -6.19
N THR A 216 14.01 25.04 -5.29
CA THR A 216 14.69 25.43 -4.05
C THR A 216 14.90 24.24 -3.10
N LEU A 217 13.85 23.42 -2.92
CA LEU A 217 13.90 22.20 -2.10
C LEU A 217 14.86 21.17 -2.67
N LEU A 218 14.84 20.97 -3.99
CA LEU A 218 15.75 20.05 -4.69
C LEU A 218 17.19 20.53 -4.68
N ALA A 219 17.43 21.85 -4.71
CA ALA A 219 18.77 22.41 -4.52
C ALA A 219 19.30 22.13 -3.10
N GLU A 220 18.44 22.17 -2.08
CA GLU A 220 18.82 21.76 -0.72
C GLU A 220 19.08 20.24 -0.65
N ALA A 221 18.20 19.42 -1.26
CA ALA A 221 18.41 17.98 -1.35
C ALA A 221 19.77 17.64 -2.00
N PHE A 222 20.14 18.34 -3.07
CA PHE A 222 21.42 18.18 -3.74
C PHE A 222 22.61 18.53 -2.83
N ARG A 223 22.54 19.65 -2.09
CA ARG A 223 23.59 20.01 -1.13
C ARG A 223 23.74 18.95 -0.03
N GLN A 224 22.63 18.44 0.49
CA GLN A 224 22.66 17.39 1.50
C GLN A 224 23.23 16.08 0.94
N ALA A 225 22.86 15.69 -0.28
CA ALA A 225 23.39 14.50 -0.94
C ALA A 225 24.89 14.61 -1.22
N GLN A 226 25.39 15.80 -1.59
CA GLN A 226 26.82 16.04 -1.79
C GLN A 226 27.63 15.87 -0.49
N ALA A 227 27.06 16.22 0.65
CA ALA A 227 27.70 16.12 1.96
C ALA A 227 27.75 14.69 2.52
N ILE A 228 27.07 13.71 1.89
CA ILE A 228 27.10 12.33 2.34
C ILE A 228 28.44 11.68 1.97
N GLU A 229 29.23 11.32 2.98
CA GLU A 229 30.46 10.55 2.86
C GLU A 229 30.14 9.04 2.85
N ALA A 230 29.66 8.52 1.73
CA ALA A 230 29.35 7.10 1.56
C ALA A 230 29.95 6.58 0.23
N PRO A 231 30.16 5.24 0.11
CA PRO A 231 30.64 4.64 -1.15
C PRO A 231 29.78 5.04 -2.33
N GLY A 232 30.43 5.31 -3.47
CA GLY A 232 29.94 6.07 -4.60
C GLY A 232 28.54 5.75 -5.13
N HIS A 233 28.11 4.46 -5.18
CA HIS A 233 26.86 4.09 -5.86
C HIS A 233 25.61 4.50 -5.10
N GLU A 234 25.57 4.34 -3.78
CA GLU A 234 24.38 4.69 -3.00
C GLU A 234 24.06 6.19 -3.04
N THR A 235 25.12 7.03 -3.00
CA THR A 235 24.95 8.48 -3.17
C THR A 235 24.68 8.87 -4.62
N ALA A 236 25.16 8.09 -5.59
CA ALA A 236 24.88 8.32 -7.00
C ALA A 236 23.39 8.10 -7.31
N HIS A 237 22.74 7.05 -6.79
CA HIS A 237 21.30 6.84 -6.95
C HIS A 237 20.47 8.00 -6.41
N LEU A 238 20.81 8.52 -5.21
CA LEU A 238 20.14 9.70 -4.65
C LEU A 238 20.30 10.94 -5.57
N LEU A 239 21.49 11.13 -6.13
CA LEU A 239 21.74 12.24 -7.07
C LEU A 239 20.98 12.04 -8.39
N ILE A 240 20.88 10.82 -8.90
CA ILE A 240 20.10 10.50 -10.11
C ILE A 240 18.62 10.85 -9.87
N ASP A 241 18.06 10.45 -8.74
CA ASP A 241 16.67 10.76 -8.38
C ASP A 241 16.42 12.26 -8.20
N ILE A 242 17.37 13.00 -7.60
CA ILE A 242 17.31 14.46 -7.51
C ILE A 242 17.34 15.07 -8.93
N GLY A 243 18.20 14.57 -9.81
CA GLY A 243 18.31 15.02 -11.19
C GLY A 243 16.99 14.86 -11.95
N ARG A 244 16.36 13.69 -11.86
CA ARG A 244 15.02 13.42 -12.39
C ARG A 244 13.98 14.40 -11.85
N ALA A 245 13.95 14.59 -10.52
CA ALA A 245 13.01 15.50 -9.88
C ALA A 245 13.21 16.95 -10.34
N ARG A 246 14.48 17.42 -10.51
CA ARG A 246 14.81 18.73 -11.05
C ARG A 246 14.34 18.90 -12.50
N SER A 247 14.52 17.85 -13.34
CA SER A 247 14.02 17.86 -14.72
C SER A 247 12.50 18.04 -14.75
N ARG A 248 11.76 17.28 -13.93
CA ARG A 248 10.28 17.41 -13.83
C ARG A 248 9.85 18.77 -13.29
N ALA A 249 10.63 19.40 -12.45
CA ALA A 249 10.38 20.75 -11.97
C ALA A 249 10.76 21.84 -12.99
N GLY A 250 11.33 21.48 -14.14
CA GLY A 250 11.79 22.42 -15.17
C GLY A 250 13.15 23.06 -14.87
N ASP A 251 13.86 22.63 -13.83
CA ASP A 251 15.23 23.06 -13.50
C ASP A 251 16.25 22.25 -14.31
N VAL A 252 16.27 22.43 -15.63
CA VAL A 252 17.15 21.70 -16.56
C VAL A 252 18.63 21.93 -16.25
N ALA A 253 19.00 23.16 -15.89
CA ALA A 253 20.39 23.49 -15.57
C ALA A 253 20.86 22.77 -14.29
N GLY A 254 20.03 22.79 -13.24
CA GLY A 254 20.31 22.08 -12.00
C GLY A 254 20.28 20.55 -12.18
N ALA A 255 19.42 20.02 -13.04
CA ALA A 255 19.41 18.59 -13.38
C ALA A 255 20.73 18.16 -14.01
N ARG A 256 21.22 18.89 -15.01
CA ARG A 256 22.52 18.62 -15.66
C ARG A 256 23.71 18.68 -14.68
N GLU A 257 23.71 19.66 -13.78
CA GLU A 257 24.72 19.75 -12.71
C GLU A 257 24.67 18.50 -11.81
N THR A 258 23.47 18.10 -11.43
CA THR A 258 23.24 16.95 -10.56
C THR A 258 23.69 15.64 -11.24
N PHE A 259 23.33 15.43 -12.50
CA PHE A 259 23.75 14.25 -13.28
C PHE A 259 25.27 14.21 -13.48
N ARG A 260 25.92 15.36 -13.71
CA ARG A 260 27.39 15.42 -13.79
C ARG A 260 28.03 14.99 -12.46
N THR A 261 27.48 15.45 -11.33
CA THR A 261 27.96 15.05 -10.01
C THR A 261 27.73 13.57 -9.76
N ALA A 262 26.57 13.02 -10.17
CA ALA A 262 26.29 11.57 -10.09
C ALA A 262 27.32 10.77 -10.89
N ARG A 263 27.63 11.16 -12.13
CA ARG A 263 28.67 10.53 -12.96
C ARG A 263 30.04 10.50 -12.28
N GLN A 264 30.44 11.61 -11.65
CA GLN A 264 31.69 11.68 -10.89
C GLN A 264 31.73 10.74 -9.69
N ARG A 265 30.62 10.63 -8.96
CA ARG A 265 30.47 9.70 -7.83
C ARG A 265 30.51 8.24 -8.27
N ILE A 266 29.86 7.89 -9.39
CA ILE A 266 29.92 6.56 -9.99
C ILE A 266 31.36 6.22 -10.37
N ALA A 267 32.06 7.13 -11.05
CA ALA A 267 33.44 6.93 -11.48
C ALA A 267 34.41 6.72 -10.30
N ALA A 268 34.19 7.41 -9.18
CA ALA A 268 35.01 7.29 -7.97
C ALA A 268 34.61 6.09 -7.07
N GLY A 269 33.47 5.44 -7.35
CA GLY A 269 32.96 4.32 -6.58
C GLY A 269 33.62 2.97 -6.92
N PRO A 270 33.26 1.89 -6.18
CA PRO A 270 33.76 0.54 -6.47
C PRO A 270 33.27 0.03 -7.83
N ASP A 271 33.98 -0.96 -8.40
CA ASP A 271 33.64 -1.53 -9.71
C ASP A 271 32.29 -2.26 -9.72
N ARG A 272 31.96 -2.91 -8.61
CA ARG A 272 30.70 -3.65 -8.47
C ARG A 272 29.50 -2.70 -8.52
N GLY A 273 28.57 -2.92 -9.48
CA GLY A 273 27.37 -2.08 -9.67
C GLY A 273 27.62 -0.75 -10.41
N ARG A 274 28.86 -0.46 -10.82
CA ARG A 274 29.21 0.77 -11.56
C ARG A 274 28.44 0.88 -12.88
N PHE A 275 28.34 -0.21 -13.61
CA PHE A 275 27.69 -0.21 -14.93
C PHE A 275 26.19 -0.10 -14.83
N ASP A 276 25.56 -0.70 -13.82
CA ASP A 276 24.14 -0.52 -13.53
C ASP A 276 23.83 0.95 -13.18
N ALA A 277 24.67 1.56 -12.36
CA ALA A 277 24.54 2.98 -12.02
C ALA A 277 24.73 3.92 -13.24
N TYR A 278 25.63 3.59 -14.18
CA TYR A 278 25.74 4.33 -15.44
C TYR A 278 24.53 4.12 -16.34
N ALA A 279 23.95 2.92 -16.39
CA ALA A 279 22.74 2.65 -17.16
C ALA A 279 21.55 3.45 -16.62
N GLU A 280 21.38 3.48 -15.29
CA GLU A 280 20.36 4.28 -14.63
C GLU A 280 20.55 5.78 -14.85
N LEU A 281 21.78 6.27 -14.73
CA LEU A 281 22.12 7.67 -15.01
C LEU A 281 21.78 8.05 -16.46
N ALA A 282 22.19 7.22 -17.44
CA ALA A 282 21.90 7.48 -18.85
C ALA A 282 20.40 7.53 -19.13
N ALA A 283 19.63 6.62 -18.56
CA ALA A 283 18.16 6.63 -18.68
C ALA A 283 17.55 7.90 -18.06
N ALA A 284 18.06 8.33 -16.90
CA ALA A 284 17.60 9.55 -16.23
C ALA A 284 17.93 10.84 -17.00
N MET A 285 19.07 10.88 -17.69
CA MET A 285 19.45 12.00 -18.55
C MET A 285 18.49 12.21 -19.73
N ILE A 286 17.86 11.16 -20.22
CA ILE A 286 16.81 11.27 -21.25
C ILE A 286 15.60 12.05 -20.72
N GLU A 287 15.20 11.83 -19.46
CA GLU A 287 14.15 12.62 -18.81
C GLU A 287 14.53 14.11 -18.69
N GLY A 288 15.83 14.43 -18.66
CA GLY A 288 16.38 15.77 -18.63
C GLY A 288 16.66 16.37 -20.02
N GLU A 289 16.14 15.76 -21.10
CA GLU A 289 16.36 16.19 -22.48
C GLU A 289 17.85 16.22 -22.92
N ASP A 290 18.71 15.42 -22.27
CA ASP A 290 20.17 15.39 -22.55
C ASP A 290 20.59 14.05 -23.17
N ALA A 291 20.00 13.77 -24.33
CA ALA A 291 20.16 12.48 -25.02
C ALA A 291 21.59 12.23 -25.52
N GLU A 292 22.32 13.28 -25.89
CA GLU A 292 23.71 13.13 -26.35
C GLU A 292 24.64 12.74 -25.20
N GLU A 293 24.53 13.42 -24.07
CA GLU A 293 25.32 13.11 -22.86
C GLU A 293 24.95 11.72 -22.31
N ALA A 294 23.68 11.30 -22.39
CA ALA A 294 23.24 9.96 -22.03
C ALA A 294 23.99 8.88 -22.81
N MET A 295 24.11 9.04 -24.13
CA MET A 295 24.86 8.09 -24.95
C MET A 295 26.37 8.14 -24.71
N GLN A 296 26.92 9.27 -24.28
CA GLN A 296 28.31 9.33 -23.83
C GLN A 296 28.52 8.53 -22.54
N VAL A 297 27.57 8.57 -21.61
CA VAL A 297 27.62 7.75 -20.39
C VAL A 297 27.53 6.26 -20.72
N VAL A 298 26.65 5.85 -21.65
CA VAL A 298 26.54 4.45 -22.11
C VAL A 298 27.87 3.93 -22.67
N ARG A 299 28.64 4.76 -23.39
CA ARG A 299 29.96 4.39 -23.92
C ARG A 299 31.03 4.16 -22.84
N LEU A 300 30.79 4.54 -21.58
CA LEU A 300 31.66 4.21 -20.45
C LEU A 300 31.48 2.76 -19.98
N ILE A 301 30.41 2.11 -20.43
CA ILE A 301 30.11 0.72 -20.12
C ILE A 301 30.83 -0.18 -21.17
N PRO A 302 31.53 -1.25 -20.76
CA PRO A 302 32.16 -2.18 -21.69
C PRO A 302 31.15 -2.82 -22.64
N GLU A 303 31.61 -3.16 -23.84
CA GLU A 303 30.81 -3.89 -24.84
C GLU A 303 30.29 -5.20 -24.26
N GLY A 304 29.07 -5.56 -24.65
CA GLY A 304 28.41 -6.79 -24.22
C GLY A 304 27.16 -6.57 -23.39
N ALA A 305 26.94 -7.43 -22.39
CA ALA A 305 25.68 -7.55 -21.68
C ALA A 305 25.21 -6.27 -20.97
N GLU A 306 26.10 -5.61 -20.21
CA GLU A 306 25.78 -4.42 -19.45
C GLU A 306 25.47 -3.24 -20.37
N ARG A 307 26.26 -3.08 -21.47
CA ARG A 307 26.02 -2.00 -22.42
C ARG A 307 24.72 -2.20 -23.21
N ALA A 308 24.42 -3.42 -23.62
CA ALA A 308 23.16 -3.74 -24.29
C ALA A 308 21.95 -3.39 -23.41
N ARG A 309 21.97 -3.75 -22.10
CA ARG A 309 20.92 -3.36 -21.15
C ARG A 309 20.80 -1.84 -20.98
N ALA A 310 21.93 -1.15 -20.90
CA ALA A 310 21.95 0.31 -20.78
C ALA A 310 21.34 0.99 -22.01
N ILE A 311 21.67 0.52 -23.22
CA ILE A 311 21.08 1.03 -24.47
C ILE A 311 19.58 0.77 -24.50
N ALA A 312 19.12 -0.43 -24.08
CA ALA A 312 17.69 -0.76 -23.99
C ALA A 312 16.94 0.15 -23.02
N SER A 313 17.53 0.46 -21.86
CA SER A 313 16.95 1.36 -20.88
C SER A 313 16.83 2.79 -21.40
N VAL A 314 17.84 3.29 -22.14
CA VAL A 314 17.79 4.58 -22.83
C VAL A 314 16.73 4.59 -23.92
N ALA A 315 16.65 3.51 -24.73
CA ALA A 315 15.62 3.36 -25.75
C ALA A 315 14.19 3.39 -25.16
N ARG A 316 13.99 2.65 -24.05
CA ARG A 316 12.71 2.69 -23.33
C ARG A 316 12.41 4.09 -22.80
N ALA A 317 13.37 4.77 -22.19
CA ALA A 317 13.18 6.12 -21.70
C ALA A 317 12.71 7.07 -22.82
N ARG A 318 13.33 7.03 -24.00
CA ARG A 318 12.89 7.81 -25.17
C ARG A 318 11.47 7.44 -25.61
N GLY A 319 11.18 6.14 -25.72
CA GLY A 319 9.83 5.68 -26.11
C GLY A 319 8.76 6.11 -25.12
N ALA A 320 9.05 6.11 -23.81
CA ALA A 320 8.15 6.57 -22.75
C ALA A 320 7.83 8.08 -22.88
N PHE A 321 8.75 8.89 -23.43
CA PHE A 321 8.52 10.30 -23.76
C PHE A 321 7.89 10.53 -25.16
N GLY A 322 7.47 9.46 -25.82
CA GLY A 322 6.81 9.53 -27.13
C GLY A 322 7.76 9.60 -28.33
N ASP A 323 9.09 9.60 -28.12
CA ASP A 323 10.09 9.60 -29.17
C ASP A 323 10.43 8.17 -29.64
N LEU A 324 9.46 7.51 -30.23
CA LEU A 324 9.62 6.14 -30.75
C LEU A 324 10.58 6.08 -31.94
N ASP A 325 10.64 7.14 -32.77
CA ASP A 325 11.53 7.20 -33.94
C ASP A 325 13.02 7.13 -33.53
N SER A 326 13.38 7.76 -32.43
CA SER A 326 14.74 7.65 -31.86
C SER A 326 14.93 6.41 -31.00
N ALA A 327 13.88 5.82 -30.41
CA ALA A 327 13.96 4.62 -29.58
C ALA A 327 14.25 3.37 -30.43
N VAL A 328 13.62 3.22 -31.60
CA VAL A 328 13.77 2.03 -32.48
C VAL A 328 15.20 1.77 -32.91
N PRO A 329 15.98 2.76 -33.39
CA PRO A 329 17.38 2.56 -33.72
C PRO A 329 18.22 2.11 -32.52
N LEU A 330 17.91 2.61 -31.31
CA LEU A 330 18.62 2.23 -30.09
C LEU A 330 18.29 0.77 -29.68
N PHE A 331 17.03 0.34 -29.79
CA PHE A 331 16.72 -1.08 -29.59
C PHE A 331 17.44 -1.98 -30.58
N ARG A 332 17.56 -1.56 -31.85
CA ARG A 332 18.34 -2.33 -32.84
C ARG A 332 19.82 -2.41 -32.46
N LEU A 333 20.42 -1.28 -32.03
CA LEU A 333 21.80 -1.26 -31.53
C LEU A 333 21.97 -2.19 -30.32
N ALA A 334 21.02 -2.20 -29.39
CA ALA A 334 21.05 -3.11 -28.25
C ALA A 334 20.97 -4.59 -28.65
N ILE A 335 20.21 -4.93 -29.71
CA ILE A 335 20.17 -6.29 -30.27
C ILE A 335 21.54 -6.65 -30.89
N GLU A 336 22.15 -5.75 -31.67
CA GLU A 336 23.49 -5.97 -32.25
C GLU A 336 24.54 -6.22 -31.15
N GLU A 337 24.47 -5.51 -30.01
CA GLU A 337 25.35 -5.76 -28.87
C GLU A 337 25.18 -7.17 -28.26
N THR A 338 23.99 -7.78 -28.37
CA THR A 338 23.77 -9.16 -27.86
C THR A 338 24.56 -10.19 -28.64
N GLU A 339 24.96 -9.91 -29.90
CA GLU A 339 25.76 -10.81 -30.72
C GLU A 339 27.21 -10.93 -30.21
N LEU A 340 27.67 -9.91 -29.48
CA LEU A 340 29.00 -9.87 -28.86
C LEU A 340 29.09 -10.65 -27.54
N ILE A 341 27.96 -11.23 -27.07
CA ILE A 341 27.90 -11.95 -25.81
C ILE A 341 28.15 -13.44 -26.04
N ASP A 342 29.32 -13.93 -25.67
CA ASP A 342 29.70 -15.34 -25.83
C ASP A 342 28.90 -16.28 -24.89
N ASN A 343 28.62 -15.84 -23.66
CA ASN A 343 27.90 -16.62 -22.67
C ASN A 343 26.40 -16.69 -23.01
N LYS A 344 25.92 -17.85 -23.38
CA LYS A 344 24.51 -18.09 -23.76
C LYS A 344 23.51 -17.69 -22.65
N ARG A 345 23.89 -17.84 -21.38
CA ARG A 345 23.01 -17.45 -20.26
C ARG A 345 22.87 -15.93 -20.17
N ASP A 346 24.00 -15.23 -20.21
CA ASP A 346 24.02 -13.76 -20.11
C ASP A 346 23.34 -13.15 -21.35
N ARG A 347 23.57 -13.73 -22.54
CA ARG A 347 22.88 -13.35 -23.78
C ARG A 347 21.35 -13.51 -23.65
N PHE A 348 20.88 -14.62 -23.08
CA PHE A 348 19.46 -14.85 -22.81
C PHE A 348 18.90 -13.77 -21.88
N ASP A 349 19.58 -13.52 -20.75
CA ASP A 349 19.12 -12.53 -19.75
C ASP A 349 19.03 -11.12 -20.35
N VAL A 350 19.90 -10.76 -21.29
CA VAL A 350 19.85 -9.49 -22.03
C VAL A 350 18.72 -9.46 -23.05
N ILE A 351 18.51 -10.56 -23.81
CA ILE A 351 17.41 -10.67 -24.76
C ILE A 351 16.07 -10.53 -24.02
N ASN A 352 15.91 -11.23 -22.88
CA ASN A 352 14.70 -11.10 -22.05
C ASN A 352 14.49 -9.65 -21.59
N HIS A 353 15.55 -9.00 -21.11
CA HIS A 353 15.47 -7.59 -20.71
C HIS A 353 15.05 -6.69 -21.88
N LEU A 354 15.62 -6.87 -23.07
CA LEU A 354 15.24 -6.13 -24.28
C LEU A 354 13.75 -6.30 -24.63
N MET A 355 13.24 -7.52 -24.57
CA MET A 355 11.83 -7.81 -24.83
C MET A 355 10.91 -7.08 -23.85
N VAL A 356 11.24 -7.10 -22.56
CA VAL A 356 10.51 -6.40 -21.51
C VAL A 356 10.52 -4.87 -21.77
N GLU A 357 11.68 -4.29 -22.08
CA GLU A 357 11.79 -2.84 -22.33
C GLU A 357 11.06 -2.41 -23.62
N MET A 358 11.08 -3.23 -24.66
CA MET A 358 10.30 -3.02 -25.89
C MET A 358 8.78 -3.09 -25.62
N SER A 359 8.36 -4.06 -24.80
CA SER A 359 6.95 -4.25 -24.45
C SER A 359 6.40 -3.07 -23.65
N LYS A 360 7.20 -2.49 -22.74
CA LYS A 360 6.82 -1.29 -21.96
C LYS A 360 6.51 -0.07 -22.82
N VAL A 361 7.13 0.04 -24.00
CA VAL A 361 6.88 1.14 -24.96
C VAL A 361 5.95 0.73 -26.13
N GLY A 362 5.28 -0.42 -26.00
CA GLY A 362 4.29 -0.88 -26.98
C GLY A 362 4.88 -1.50 -28.27
N ARG A 363 6.17 -1.82 -28.29
CA ARG A 363 6.83 -2.46 -29.45
C ARG A 363 6.72 -4.00 -29.37
N LEU A 364 5.47 -4.51 -29.26
CA LEU A 364 5.18 -5.93 -29.02
C LEU A 364 5.64 -6.84 -30.16
N ALA A 365 5.45 -6.42 -31.42
CA ALA A 365 5.87 -7.21 -32.57
C ALA A 365 7.40 -7.38 -32.64
N ASP A 366 8.14 -6.32 -32.29
CA ASP A 366 9.61 -6.38 -32.26
C ASP A 366 10.07 -7.25 -31.10
N ALA A 367 9.46 -7.09 -29.91
CA ALA A 367 9.75 -7.91 -28.74
C ALA A 367 9.53 -9.42 -29.03
N PHE A 368 8.41 -9.75 -29.68
CA PHE A 368 8.09 -11.11 -30.09
C PHE A 368 9.10 -11.66 -31.12
N THR A 369 9.54 -10.83 -32.06
CA THR A 369 10.59 -11.21 -33.04
C THR A 369 11.92 -11.52 -32.35
N VAL A 370 12.27 -10.72 -31.33
CA VAL A 370 13.49 -10.93 -30.53
C VAL A 370 13.38 -12.20 -29.69
N ALA A 371 12.18 -12.55 -29.18
CA ALA A 371 11.92 -13.82 -28.50
C ALA A 371 12.30 -15.03 -29.35
N GLY A 372 12.11 -14.95 -30.66
CA GLY A 372 12.49 -16.01 -31.63
C GLY A 372 14.00 -16.32 -31.69
N GLN A 373 14.85 -15.44 -31.14
CA GLN A 373 16.29 -15.66 -31.05
C GLN A 373 16.71 -16.54 -29.87
N ILE A 374 15.75 -16.91 -29.01
CA ILE A 374 16.00 -17.75 -27.84
C ILE A 374 15.87 -19.21 -28.22
N ASP A 375 17.01 -19.93 -28.31
CA ASP A 375 17.05 -21.34 -28.72
C ASP A 375 16.41 -22.32 -27.72
N ASP A 376 16.42 -21.97 -26.40
CA ASP A 376 15.88 -22.83 -25.33
C ASP A 376 14.37 -22.58 -25.17
N PRO A 377 13.51 -23.60 -25.45
CA PRO A 377 12.05 -23.41 -25.43
C PRO A 377 11.49 -22.98 -24.05
N LEU A 378 12.12 -23.46 -22.96
CA LEU A 378 11.66 -23.08 -21.61
C LEU A 378 12.02 -21.61 -21.28
N ARG A 379 13.20 -21.18 -21.67
CA ARG A 379 13.63 -19.78 -21.51
C ARG A 379 12.82 -18.86 -22.41
N GLN A 380 12.55 -19.25 -23.65
CA GLN A 380 11.67 -18.50 -24.54
C GLN A 380 10.27 -18.35 -23.93
N ALA A 381 9.70 -19.41 -23.39
CA ALA A 381 8.40 -19.40 -22.73
C ALA A 381 8.38 -18.47 -21.49
N ARG A 382 9.47 -18.44 -20.72
CA ARG A 382 9.61 -17.51 -19.58
C ARG A 382 9.71 -16.06 -20.04
N ALA A 383 10.46 -15.78 -21.09
CA ALA A 383 10.56 -14.44 -21.67
C ALA A 383 9.20 -13.94 -22.21
N LEU A 384 8.42 -14.82 -22.84
CA LEU A 384 7.05 -14.51 -23.25
C LEU A 384 6.12 -14.29 -22.03
N LEU A 385 6.32 -15.02 -20.95
CA LEU A 385 5.60 -14.77 -19.70
C LEU A 385 5.93 -13.39 -19.13
N ASP A 386 7.21 -13.01 -19.04
CA ASP A 386 7.64 -11.69 -18.56
C ASP A 386 7.06 -10.56 -19.43
N MET A 387 7.02 -10.75 -20.74
CA MET A 387 6.31 -9.85 -21.67
C MET A 387 4.80 -9.77 -21.35
N GLY A 388 4.15 -10.91 -21.05
CA GLY A 388 2.75 -10.98 -20.67
C GLY A 388 2.48 -10.24 -19.35
N GLN A 389 3.37 -10.33 -18.36
CA GLN A 389 3.26 -9.55 -17.12
C GLN A 389 3.28 -8.04 -17.39
N VAL A 390 4.17 -7.57 -18.27
CA VAL A 390 4.19 -6.15 -18.67
C VAL A 390 2.87 -5.72 -19.31
N LEU A 391 2.25 -6.59 -20.10
CA LEU A 391 0.94 -6.30 -20.72
C LEU A 391 -0.16 -6.23 -19.67
N LEU A 392 -0.15 -7.12 -18.67
CA LEU A 392 -1.08 -7.08 -17.55
C LEU A 392 -0.94 -5.79 -16.72
N ASP A 393 0.30 -5.36 -16.45
CA ASP A 393 0.60 -4.09 -15.76
C ASP A 393 0.10 -2.86 -16.55
N GLN A 394 0.02 -2.99 -17.89
CA GLN A 394 -0.54 -1.96 -18.78
C GLN A 394 -2.04 -2.13 -19.03
N GLU A 395 -2.72 -3.04 -18.34
CA GLU A 395 -4.15 -3.37 -18.52
C GLU A 395 -4.50 -3.88 -19.93
N LYS A 396 -3.51 -4.41 -20.66
CA LYS A 396 -3.67 -4.99 -22.02
C LYS A 396 -3.96 -6.49 -21.93
N TYR A 397 -5.13 -6.82 -21.40
CA TYR A 397 -5.51 -8.20 -21.08
C TYR A 397 -5.69 -9.09 -22.30
N ASP A 398 -6.18 -8.56 -23.43
CA ASP A 398 -6.36 -9.32 -24.66
C ASP A 398 -5.03 -9.72 -25.26
N GLU A 399 -4.07 -8.80 -25.33
CA GLU A 399 -2.74 -9.09 -25.83
C GLU A 399 -2.00 -10.07 -24.93
N ALA A 400 -2.15 -9.95 -23.61
CA ALA A 400 -1.59 -10.92 -22.66
C ALA A 400 -2.18 -12.33 -22.87
N LEU A 401 -3.48 -12.42 -23.16
CA LEU A 401 -4.15 -13.70 -23.43
C LEU A 401 -3.64 -14.33 -24.72
N VAL A 402 -3.43 -13.56 -25.78
CA VAL A 402 -2.86 -14.05 -27.04
C VAL A 402 -1.48 -14.69 -26.85
N LEU A 403 -0.64 -14.13 -25.97
CA LEU A 403 0.68 -14.70 -25.70
C LEU A 403 0.62 -16.12 -25.13
N THR A 404 -0.48 -16.49 -24.46
CA THR A 404 -0.63 -17.83 -23.88
C THR A 404 -0.59 -18.94 -24.94
N ASP A 405 -0.98 -18.65 -26.19
CA ASP A 405 -0.95 -19.62 -27.27
C ASP A 405 0.47 -19.97 -27.73
N TYR A 406 1.41 -19.06 -27.47
CA TYR A 406 2.84 -19.24 -27.79
C TYR A 406 3.67 -19.80 -26.63
N ILE A 407 3.08 -19.98 -25.44
CA ILE A 407 3.73 -20.54 -24.27
C ILE A 407 3.35 -22.03 -24.13
N PRO A 408 4.23 -22.98 -24.48
CA PRO A 408 3.86 -24.41 -24.48
C PRO A 408 3.70 -25.02 -23.08
N TYR A 409 4.17 -24.32 -22.03
CA TYR A 409 4.17 -24.81 -20.65
C TYR A 409 2.92 -24.36 -19.90
N ILE A 410 2.04 -25.28 -19.53
CA ILE A 410 0.76 -25.02 -18.89
C ILE A 410 0.93 -24.18 -17.61
N GLY A 411 1.91 -24.49 -16.75
CA GLY A 411 2.17 -23.76 -15.51
C GLY A 411 2.60 -22.30 -15.71
N LEU A 412 3.24 -21.98 -16.84
CA LEU A 412 3.58 -20.59 -17.17
C LEU A 412 2.36 -19.85 -17.74
N ARG A 413 1.57 -20.49 -18.60
CA ARG A 413 0.31 -19.91 -19.12
C ARG A 413 -0.67 -19.56 -18.01
N ALA A 414 -0.76 -20.40 -17.00
CA ALA A 414 -1.67 -20.21 -15.88
C ALA A 414 -1.44 -18.88 -15.15
N GLN A 415 -0.21 -18.37 -15.14
CA GLN A 415 0.11 -17.06 -14.52
C GLN A 415 -0.49 -15.88 -15.29
N LEU A 416 -0.82 -16.03 -16.56
CA LEU A 416 -1.52 -15.02 -17.35
C LEU A 416 -3.04 -15.22 -17.32
N PHE A 417 -3.54 -16.46 -17.32
CA PHE A 417 -4.97 -16.74 -17.30
C PHE A 417 -5.68 -16.14 -16.10
N GLY A 418 -5.06 -16.21 -14.92
CA GLY A 418 -5.68 -15.72 -13.70
C GLY A 418 -5.98 -14.22 -13.71
N PRO A 419 -5.01 -13.29 -13.95
CA PRO A 419 -5.28 -11.87 -14.06
C PRO A 419 -6.30 -11.52 -15.14
N VAL A 420 -6.24 -12.19 -16.31
CA VAL A 420 -7.21 -11.99 -17.37
C VAL A 420 -8.60 -12.43 -16.94
N ALA A 421 -8.73 -13.61 -16.33
CA ALA A 421 -10.01 -14.09 -15.80
C ALA A 421 -10.62 -13.10 -14.80
N MET A 422 -9.79 -12.54 -13.93
CA MET A 422 -10.21 -11.54 -12.95
C MET A 422 -10.74 -10.27 -13.62
N ASN A 423 -10.07 -9.78 -14.65
CA ASN A 423 -10.54 -8.63 -15.43
C ASN A 423 -11.87 -8.96 -16.13
N ARG A 424 -11.99 -10.10 -16.83
CA ARG A 424 -13.24 -10.53 -17.48
C ARG A 424 -14.40 -10.62 -16.50
N GLY A 425 -14.16 -11.10 -15.27
CA GLY A 425 -15.16 -11.11 -14.22
C GLY A 425 -15.62 -9.70 -13.84
N MET A 426 -14.69 -8.74 -13.73
CA MET A 426 -15.01 -7.34 -13.43
C MET A 426 -15.77 -6.63 -14.58
N GLU A 427 -15.51 -7.01 -15.83
CA GLU A 427 -16.22 -6.52 -17.02
C GLU A 427 -17.63 -7.13 -17.17
N GLY A 428 -18.00 -8.10 -16.32
CA GLY A 428 -19.33 -8.73 -16.37
C GLY A 428 -19.42 -9.90 -17.36
N ASN A 429 -18.27 -10.54 -17.68
CA ASN A 429 -18.19 -11.74 -18.50
C ASN A 429 -17.79 -12.98 -17.65
N PRO A 430 -18.72 -13.51 -16.83
CA PRO A 430 -18.45 -14.59 -15.87
C PRO A 430 -18.11 -15.93 -16.51
N GLN A 431 -18.68 -16.19 -17.69
CA GLN A 431 -18.49 -17.46 -18.37
C GLN A 431 -17.04 -17.59 -18.86
N GLU A 432 -16.53 -16.58 -19.54
CA GLU A 432 -15.12 -16.54 -19.99
C GLU A 432 -14.17 -16.55 -18.82
N ALA A 433 -14.46 -15.80 -17.74
CA ALA A 433 -13.68 -15.83 -16.52
C ALA A 433 -13.58 -17.24 -15.93
N SER A 434 -14.69 -17.99 -15.86
CA SER A 434 -14.72 -19.37 -15.36
C SER A 434 -13.93 -20.33 -16.25
N GLU A 435 -14.00 -20.17 -17.57
CA GLU A 435 -13.25 -20.99 -18.53
C GLU A 435 -11.72 -20.76 -18.39
N LEU A 436 -11.30 -19.50 -18.26
CA LEU A 436 -9.90 -19.15 -18.04
C LEU A 436 -9.37 -19.67 -16.69
N LEU A 437 -10.16 -19.58 -15.63
CA LEU A 437 -9.80 -20.16 -14.32
C LEU A 437 -9.69 -21.70 -14.39
N ALA A 438 -10.59 -22.37 -15.09
CA ALA A 438 -10.50 -23.83 -15.29
C ALA A 438 -9.21 -24.20 -16.02
N ARG A 439 -8.86 -23.47 -17.11
CA ARG A 439 -7.59 -23.67 -17.84
C ARG A 439 -6.35 -23.41 -16.97
N ALA A 440 -6.42 -22.42 -16.06
CA ALA A 440 -5.35 -22.16 -15.10
C ALA A 440 -5.18 -23.32 -14.09
N LEU A 441 -6.29 -23.89 -13.62
CA LEU A 441 -6.30 -25.01 -12.66
C LEU A 441 -5.81 -26.33 -13.26
N GLU A 442 -5.90 -26.53 -14.58
CA GLU A 442 -5.30 -27.69 -15.25
C GLU A 442 -3.79 -27.78 -15.05
N SER A 443 -3.15 -26.69 -14.62
CA SER A 443 -1.70 -26.59 -14.33
C SER A 443 -1.31 -27.10 -12.95
N THR A 444 -1.96 -28.12 -12.42
CA THR A 444 -1.80 -28.66 -11.06
C THR A 444 -0.34 -28.86 -10.64
N GLY A 445 0.04 -28.29 -9.48
CA GLY A 445 1.33 -28.51 -8.81
C GLY A 445 2.18 -27.26 -8.52
N TYR A 446 1.74 -26.06 -8.89
CA TYR A 446 2.49 -24.82 -8.62
C TYR A 446 1.77 -23.95 -7.56
N GLN A 447 2.28 -23.97 -6.33
CA GLN A 447 1.68 -23.34 -5.16
C GLN A 447 1.30 -21.84 -5.32
N PRO A 448 2.12 -20.96 -5.90
CA PRO A 448 1.76 -19.55 -6.10
C PRO A 448 0.51 -19.35 -6.97
N ILE A 449 0.21 -20.27 -7.88
CA ILE A 449 -0.97 -20.20 -8.74
C ILE A 449 -2.23 -20.48 -7.95
N ILE A 450 -2.19 -21.36 -6.96
CA ILE A 450 -3.36 -21.73 -6.15
C ILE A 450 -3.83 -20.55 -5.29
N ASP A 451 -2.90 -19.86 -4.64
CA ASP A 451 -3.19 -18.66 -3.85
C ASP A 451 -3.76 -17.55 -4.73
N PHE A 452 -3.21 -17.39 -5.92
CA PHE A 452 -3.67 -16.45 -6.91
C PHE A 452 -5.08 -16.79 -7.45
N LEU A 453 -5.36 -18.07 -7.69
CA LEU A 453 -6.67 -18.53 -8.17
C LEU A 453 -7.77 -18.34 -7.12
N ALA A 454 -7.47 -18.53 -5.83
CA ALA A 454 -8.40 -18.21 -4.76
C ALA A 454 -8.79 -16.72 -4.77
N GLU A 455 -7.81 -15.83 -4.95
CA GLU A 455 -8.06 -14.38 -5.05
C GLU A 455 -8.82 -14.03 -6.35
N ALA A 456 -8.44 -14.62 -7.48
CA ALA A 456 -9.15 -14.41 -8.75
C ALA A 456 -10.61 -14.88 -8.67
N MET A 457 -10.87 -16.05 -8.07
CA MET A 457 -12.23 -16.54 -7.81
C MET A 457 -13.02 -15.55 -6.95
N ARG A 458 -12.44 -15.02 -5.90
CA ARG A 458 -13.07 -14.00 -5.05
C ARG A 458 -13.49 -12.78 -5.86
N ARG A 459 -12.59 -12.24 -6.69
CA ARG A 459 -12.88 -11.05 -7.49
C ARG A 459 -13.90 -11.30 -8.59
N VAL A 460 -13.85 -12.45 -9.25
CA VAL A 460 -14.86 -12.87 -10.21
C VAL A 460 -16.23 -12.96 -9.53
N LEU A 461 -16.31 -13.61 -8.36
CA LEU A 461 -17.53 -13.69 -7.57
C LEU A 461 -18.03 -12.31 -7.13
N GLN A 462 -17.17 -11.42 -6.69
CA GLN A 462 -17.52 -10.04 -6.32
C GLN A 462 -18.04 -9.22 -7.50
N ALA A 463 -17.42 -9.34 -8.68
CA ALA A 463 -17.85 -8.62 -9.87
C ALA A 463 -19.21 -9.09 -10.37
N GLN A 464 -19.43 -10.40 -10.41
CA GLN A 464 -20.72 -11.02 -10.77
C GLN A 464 -21.81 -10.64 -9.78
N THR A 465 -21.47 -10.50 -8.49
CA THR A 465 -22.40 -10.08 -7.45
C THR A 465 -22.91 -8.65 -7.65
N ARG A 466 -22.21 -7.79 -8.35
CA ARG A 466 -22.68 -6.44 -8.70
C ARG A 466 -23.72 -6.45 -9.84
N ALA A 467 -23.76 -7.49 -10.67
CA ALA A 467 -24.64 -7.57 -11.84
C ALA A 467 -26.12 -7.95 -11.55
N GLY A 468 -26.47 -8.45 -10.37
CA GLY A 468 -27.86 -8.37 -9.86
C GLY A 468 -28.82 -9.52 -10.15
N GLU A 469 -28.42 -10.67 -10.71
CA GLU A 469 -29.35 -11.78 -11.00
C GLU A 469 -29.23 -12.94 -9.97
N PRO A 470 -30.23 -13.18 -9.08
CA PRO A 470 -30.13 -14.17 -8.01
C PRO A 470 -30.01 -15.64 -8.47
N GLU A 471 -30.54 -15.97 -9.66
CA GLU A 471 -30.49 -17.33 -10.20
C GLU A 471 -29.11 -17.65 -10.79
N ALA A 472 -28.46 -16.67 -11.43
CA ALA A 472 -27.10 -16.78 -11.91
C ALA A 472 -26.11 -17.02 -10.75
N ASP A 473 -26.35 -16.42 -9.59
CA ASP A 473 -25.51 -16.57 -8.39
C ASP A 473 -25.40 -18.03 -7.92
N ALA A 474 -26.50 -18.79 -7.94
CA ALA A 474 -26.47 -20.17 -7.46
C ALA A 474 -25.58 -21.07 -8.34
N ALA A 475 -25.63 -20.90 -9.66
CA ALA A 475 -24.81 -21.63 -10.61
C ALA A 475 -23.33 -21.27 -10.47
N ILE A 476 -23.02 -19.99 -10.22
CA ILE A 476 -21.65 -19.49 -10.04
C ILE A 476 -21.02 -20.05 -8.77
N PHE A 477 -21.74 -20.03 -7.64
CA PHE A 477 -21.26 -20.61 -6.40
C PHE A 477 -21.10 -22.14 -6.49
N ALA A 478 -21.99 -22.83 -7.22
CA ALA A 478 -21.82 -24.27 -7.51
C ALA A 478 -20.54 -24.52 -8.31
N ARG A 479 -20.33 -23.76 -9.38
CA ARG A 479 -19.13 -23.87 -10.21
C ARG A 479 -17.83 -23.55 -9.44
N ALA A 480 -17.87 -22.53 -8.57
CA ALA A 480 -16.73 -22.22 -7.70
C ALA A 480 -16.39 -23.38 -6.75
N ARG A 481 -17.41 -24.09 -6.22
CA ARG A 481 -17.19 -25.28 -5.40
C ARG A 481 -16.58 -26.43 -6.19
N ASP A 482 -17.06 -26.70 -7.41
CA ASP A 482 -16.45 -27.72 -8.31
C ASP A 482 -14.96 -27.44 -8.54
N LEU A 483 -14.57 -26.17 -8.67
CA LEU A 483 -13.18 -25.76 -8.86
C LEU A 483 -12.34 -25.96 -7.60
N ILE A 484 -12.92 -25.79 -6.39
CA ILE A 484 -12.21 -26.08 -5.12
C ILE A 484 -11.80 -27.54 -5.01
N ASP A 485 -12.64 -28.47 -5.48
CA ASP A 485 -12.33 -29.90 -5.44
C ASP A 485 -11.08 -30.26 -6.25
N LEU A 486 -10.72 -29.43 -7.24
CA LEU A 486 -9.51 -29.58 -8.04
C LEU A 486 -8.25 -29.04 -7.36
N ILE A 487 -8.37 -28.26 -6.28
CA ILE A 487 -7.23 -27.65 -5.59
C ILE A 487 -6.46 -28.72 -4.82
N PRO A 488 -5.16 -28.92 -5.07
CA PRO A 488 -4.34 -29.84 -4.28
C PRO A 488 -4.00 -29.22 -2.92
N GLY A 489 -4.22 -29.98 -1.85
CA GLY A 489 -3.89 -29.57 -0.48
C GLY A 489 -5.05 -28.93 0.29
N ASP A 490 -5.23 -29.41 1.53
CA ASP A 490 -6.41 -29.08 2.32
C ASP A 490 -6.38 -27.65 2.86
N ILE A 491 -5.20 -27.13 3.24
CA ILE A 491 -5.06 -25.74 3.70
C ILE A 491 -5.40 -24.74 2.57
N GLN A 492 -5.04 -25.06 1.32
CA GLN A 492 -5.38 -24.24 0.15
C GLN A 492 -6.87 -24.29 -0.15
N LYS A 493 -7.50 -25.45 -0.01
CA LYS A 493 -8.97 -25.58 -0.10
C LYS A 493 -9.66 -24.71 0.95
N VAL A 494 -9.14 -24.68 2.18
CA VAL A 494 -9.67 -23.80 3.24
C VAL A 494 -9.67 -22.34 2.80
N ARG A 495 -8.56 -21.85 2.24
CA ARG A 495 -8.48 -20.47 1.75
C ARG A 495 -9.48 -20.18 0.64
N ALA A 496 -9.65 -21.10 -0.29
CA ALA A 496 -10.66 -20.96 -1.35
C ALA A 496 -12.10 -21.00 -0.80
N LEU A 497 -12.43 -21.90 0.14
CA LEU A 497 -13.71 -21.95 0.83
C LEU A 497 -14.02 -20.64 1.56
N VAL A 498 -13.04 -20.06 2.23
CA VAL A 498 -13.16 -18.75 2.91
C VAL A 498 -13.56 -17.67 1.92
N GLN A 499 -12.94 -17.61 0.73
CA GLN A 499 -13.31 -16.60 -0.27
C GLN A 499 -14.73 -16.76 -0.78
N ILE A 500 -15.20 -18.00 -0.97
CA ILE A 500 -16.62 -18.28 -1.29
C ILE A 500 -17.51 -17.81 -0.15
N ALA A 501 -17.18 -18.12 1.11
CA ALA A 501 -17.98 -17.72 2.26
C ALA A 501 -18.10 -16.20 2.39
N ILE A 502 -17.01 -15.45 2.16
CA ILE A 502 -17.03 -13.98 2.14
C ILE A 502 -17.96 -13.48 1.04
N ALA A 503 -17.86 -14.04 -0.17
CA ALA A 503 -18.73 -13.66 -1.28
C ALA A 503 -20.21 -14.00 -1.00
N GLU A 504 -20.51 -15.18 -0.42
CA GLU A 504 -21.86 -15.57 0.02
C GLU A 504 -22.42 -14.59 1.07
N ALA A 505 -21.58 -14.18 2.04
CA ALA A 505 -21.98 -13.23 3.08
C ALA A 505 -22.28 -11.83 2.48
N GLN A 506 -21.44 -11.34 1.59
CA GLN A 506 -21.66 -10.07 0.88
C GLN A 506 -22.94 -10.05 0.05
N ARG A 507 -23.40 -11.21 -0.41
CA ARG A 507 -24.70 -11.40 -1.10
C ARG A 507 -25.88 -11.59 -0.16
N GLY A 508 -25.69 -11.47 1.14
CA GLY A 508 -26.73 -11.72 2.13
C GLY A 508 -27.12 -13.20 2.28
N ARG A 509 -26.35 -14.14 1.67
CA ARG A 509 -26.58 -15.59 1.79
C ARG A 509 -25.94 -16.14 3.06
N ILE A 510 -26.26 -15.54 4.20
CA ILE A 510 -25.58 -15.77 5.49
C ILE A 510 -25.61 -17.25 5.90
N ALA A 511 -26.71 -17.95 5.71
CA ALA A 511 -26.80 -19.37 6.07
C ALA A 511 -25.83 -20.25 5.25
N ASN A 512 -25.62 -19.93 3.96
CA ASN A 512 -24.69 -20.64 3.12
C ASN A 512 -23.25 -20.29 3.54
N ALA A 513 -22.96 -19.00 3.76
CA ALA A 513 -21.66 -18.54 4.25
C ALA A 513 -21.27 -19.26 5.55
N GLN A 514 -22.18 -19.34 6.54
CA GLN A 514 -21.93 -20.05 7.79
C GLN A 514 -21.64 -21.54 7.60
N LYS A 515 -22.34 -22.20 6.66
CA LYS A 515 -22.08 -23.59 6.31
C LYS A 515 -20.68 -23.76 5.70
N THR A 516 -20.32 -22.89 4.75
CA THR A 516 -19.01 -22.89 4.09
C THR A 516 -17.89 -22.59 5.09
N ILE A 517 -18.10 -21.63 6.02
CA ILE A 517 -17.15 -21.33 7.11
C ILE A 517 -16.95 -22.54 8.02
N SER A 518 -18.06 -23.25 8.39
CA SER A 518 -17.98 -24.44 9.24
C SER A 518 -17.20 -25.56 8.58
N GLU A 519 -17.33 -25.73 7.27
CA GLU A 519 -16.56 -26.66 6.45
C GLU A 519 -15.08 -26.27 6.43
N ALA A 520 -14.77 -25.01 6.13
CA ALA A 520 -13.41 -24.46 6.13
C ALA A 520 -12.74 -24.64 7.51
N TYR A 521 -13.44 -24.32 8.59
CA TYR A 521 -12.93 -24.46 9.94
C TYR A 521 -12.60 -25.91 10.30
N ARG A 522 -13.50 -26.85 9.98
CA ARG A 522 -13.27 -28.27 10.20
C ARG A 522 -12.06 -28.77 9.43
N THR A 523 -11.96 -28.45 8.12
CA THR A 523 -10.85 -28.86 7.28
C THR A 523 -9.52 -28.27 7.79
N ALA A 524 -9.50 -26.99 8.21
CA ALA A 524 -8.32 -26.39 8.80
C ALA A 524 -7.88 -27.12 10.08
N TRP A 525 -8.83 -27.45 10.96
CA TRP A 525 -8.54 -28.10 12.23
C TRP A 525 -8.05 -29.54 12.10
N GLU A 526 -8.58 -30.28 11.11
CA GLU A 526 -8.10 -31.61 10.75
C GLU A 526 -6.65 -31.58 10.23
N ASN A 527 -6.20 -30.42 9.72
CA ASN A 527 -4.86 -30.19 9.17
C ASN A 527 -4.02 -29.21 10.00
N LYS A 528 -4.27 -29.10 11.30
CA LYS A 528 -3.62 -28.11 12.20
C LYS A 528 -2.09 -28.17 12.27
N ASP A 529 -1.52 -29.31 11.94
CA ASP A 529 -0.06 -29.53 11.98
C ASP A 529 0.61 -29.17 10.63
N GLN A 530 -0.16 -28.74 9.63
CA GLN A 530 0.37 -28.35 8.32
C GLN A 530 0.80 -26.87 8.33
N PRO A 531 1.83 -26.51 7.54
CA PRO A 531 2.21 -25.13 7.31
C PRO A 531 1.05 -24.32 6.75
N GLY A 532 0.81 -23.12 7.27
CA GLY A 532 -0.28 -22.25 6.83
C GLY A 532 -1.56 -22.35 7.66
N PHE A 533 -1.64 -23.23 8.66
CA PHE A 533 -2.79 -23.37 9.55
C PHE A 533 -3.18 -22.05 10.25
N GLU A 534 -2.20 -21.29 10.76
CA GLU A 534 -2.45 -20.00 11.42
C GLU A 534 -3.04 -18.98 10.44
N ALA A 535 -2.52 -18.93 9.22
CA ALA A 535 -3.05 -18.06 8.18
C ALA A 535 -4.47 -18.48 7.76
N ALA A 536 -4.76 -19.79 7.71
CA ALA A 536 -6.10 -20.28 7.43
C ALA A 536 -7.11 -19.88 8.52
N LEU A 537 -6.73 -19.90 9.80
CA LEU A 537 -7.58 -19.41 10.89
C LEU A 537 -7.79 -17.89 10.82
N GLU A 538 -6.76 -17.13 10.41
CA GLU A 538 -6.90 -15.69 10.14
C GLU A 538 -7.92 -15.42 9.03
N ASP A 539 -7.83 -16.14 7.92
CA ASP A 539 -8.78 -16.05 6.80
C ASP A 539 -10.20 -16.45 7.22
N ILE A 540 -10.36 -17.52 8.02
CA ILE A 540 -11.66 -17.94 8.57
C ILE A 540 -12.25 -16.86 9.48
N THR A 541 -11.44 -16.23 10.33
CA THR A 541 -11.87 -15.10 11.17
C THR A 541 -12.45 -13.98 10.31
N LEU A 542 -11.81 -13.65 9.18
CA LEU A 542 -12.30 -12.64 8.26
C LEU A 542 -13.67 -13.03 7.63
N ALA A 543 -13.86 -14.30 7.25
CA ALA A 543 -15.14 -14.78 6.73
C ALA A 543 -16.26 -14.74 7.79
N GLN A 544 -15.95 -15.08 9.04
CA GLN A 544 -16.90 -14.98 10.17
C GLN A 544 -17.32 -13.53 10.41
N ILE A 545 -16.38 -12.58 10.34
CA ILE A 545 -16.68 -11.14 10.41
C ILE A 545 -17.58 -10.73 9.25
N ALA A 546 -17.28 -11.14 8.03
CA ALA A 546 -18.09 -10.84 6.85
C ALA A 546 -19.51 -11.38 6.95
N ALA A 547 -19.68 -12.54 7.60
CA ALA A 547 -20.99 -13.16 7.88
C ALA A 547 -21.71 -12.55 9.11
N GLY A 548 -21.09 -11.59 9.81
CA GLY A 548 -21.65 -10.97 11.01
C GLY A 548 -21.55 -11.83 12.28
N ASP A 549 -20.85 -12.96 12.24
CA ASP A 549 -20.67 -13.86 13.40
C ASP A 549 -19.42 -13.47 14.20
N LEU A 550 -19.53 -12.36 14.93
CA LEU A 550 -18.44 -11.77 15.67
C LEU A 550 -17.96 -12.61 16.85
N LEU A 551 -18.86 -13.39 17.47
CA LEU A 551 -18.48 -14.24 18.62
C LEU A 551 -17.62 -15.41 18.14
N SER A 552 -18.00 -16.09 17.07
CA SER A 552 -17.18 -17.13 16.47
C SER A 552 -15.86 -16.59 15.93
N ALA A 553 -15.87 -15.38 15.35
CA ALA A 553 -14.66 -14.69 14.89
C ALA A 553 -13.70 -14.43 16.07
N PHE A 554 -14.21 -13.96 17.20
CA PHE A 554 -13.41 -13.75 18.41
C PHE A 554 -12.81 -15.07 18.93
N ASP A 555 -13.63 -16.11 19.03
CA ASP A 555 -13.16 -17.43 19.49
C ASP A 555 -12.12 -18.03 18.56
N THR A 556 -12.27 -17.89 17.24
CA THR A 556 -11.31 -18.36 16.25
C THR A 556 -10.00 -17.57 16.36
N ALA A 557 -10.06 -16.24 16.42
CA ALA A 557 -8.89 -15.38 16.58
C ALA A 557 -8.11 -15.69 17.87
N ALA A 558 -8.81 -15.93 18.98
CA ALA A 558 -8.20 -16.28 20.27
C ALA A 558 -7.50 -17.66 20.26
N ARG A 559 -7.91 -18.57 19.37
CA ARG A 559 -7.31 -19.91 19.20
C ARG A 559 -6.10 -19.93 18.27
N ILE A 560 -5.85 -18.87 17.52
CA ILE A 560 -4.60 -18.76 16.75
C ILE A 560 -3.43 -18.80 17.74
N PRO A 561 -2.40 -19.65 17.53
CA PRO A 561 -1.26 -19.73 18.42
C PRO A 561 -0.61 -18.37 18.65
N ALA A 562 -0.26 -18.07 19.91
CA ALA A 562 0.53 -16.89 20.22
C ALA A 562 1.94 -17.05 19.65
N PRO A 563 2.60 -15.99 19.19
CA PRO A 563 3.97 -16.08 18.72
C PRO A 563 4.87 -16.56 19.86
N PRO A 564 5.82 -17.47 19.59
CA PRO A 564 6.73 -17.93 20.64
C PRO A 564 7.71 -16.81 21.01
N GLY A 565 7.76 -16.42 22.26
CA GLY A 565 8.79 -15.55 22.81
C GLY A 565 8.30 -14.23 23.39
N THR A 566 9.18 -13.58 24.16
CA THR A 566 9.00 -12.26 24.79
C THR A 566 9.50 -11.11 23.91
N GLU A 567 9.96 -11.38 22.69
CA GLU A 567 10.34 -10.32 21.75
C GLU A 567 9.08 -9.70 21.16
N PRO A 568 9.04 -8.37 21.04
CA PRO A 568 7.93 -7.70 20.37
C PRO A 568 7.79 -8.26 18.94
N PRO A 569 6.56 -8.52 18.46
CA PRO A 569 6.38 -9.08 17.14
C PRO A 569 7.03 -8.16 16.11
N ALA A 570 7.83 -8.77 15.23
CA ALA A 570 8.42 -8.03 14.13
C ALA A 570 7.28 -7.39 13.33
N ARG A 571 7.39 -6.08 13.08
CA ARG A 571 6.47 -5.37 12.20
C ARG A 571 6.88 -5.58 10.75
N ALA A 572 5.93 -5.79 9.87
CA ALA A 572 6.17 -5.76 8.45
C ALA A 572 6.52 -4.34 7.98
N ALA A 573 7.09 -4.21 6.78
CA ALA A 573 7.45 -2.91 6.20
C ALA A 573 6.25 -1.95 6.05
N ASP A 574 5.03 -2.49 5.97
CA ASP A 574 3.76 -1.76 5.90
C ASP A 574 3.19 -1.38 7.29
N GLY A 575 3.94 -1.62 8.36
CA GLY A 575 3.50 -1.36 9.73
C GLY A 575 2.54 -2.39 10.33
N SER A 576 2.17 -3.45 9.59
CA SER A 576 1.28 -4.50 10.09
C SER A 576 1.98 -5.42 11.09
N PHE A 577 1.23 -6.00 12.03
CA PHE A 577 1.75 -7.06 12.88
C PHE A 577 1.99 -8.33 12.06
N LEU A 578 3.16 -8.94 12.20
CA LEU A 578 3.44 -10.22 11.56
C LEU A 578 2.69 -11.38 12.22
N ALA A 579 2.30 -11.26 13.49
CA ALA A 579 1.56 -12.29 14.21
C ALA A 579 0.09 -12.36 13.80
N PRO A 580 -0.38 -13.46 13.19
CA PRO A 580 -1.77 -13.63 12.72
C PRO A 580 -2.82 -13.42 13.82
N ARG A 581 -2.52 -13.86 15.05
CA ARG A 581 -3.41 -13.70 16.21
C ARG A 581 -3.74 -12.24 16.50
N PHE A 582 -2.74 -11.37 16.54
CA PHE A 582 -2.94 -9.95 16.86
C PHE A 582 -3.69 -9.24 15.74
N ARG A 583 -3.36 -9.55 14.47
CA ARG A 583 -4.12 -9.02 13.32
C ARG A 583 -5.59 -9.42 13.38
N SER A 584 -5.86 -10.68 13.66
CA SER A 584 -7.24 -11.20 13.75
C SER A 584 -8.02 -10.57 14.90
N LEU A 585 -7.42 -10.46 16.10
CA LEU A 585 -8.08 -9.82 17.24
C LEU A 585 -8.34 -8.32 16.99
N THR A 586 -7.40 -7.61 16.34
CA THR A 586 -7.58 -6.20 15.97
C THR A 586 -8.72 -6.03 14.96
N ARG A 587 -8.82 -6.92 13.98
CA ARG A 587 -9.93 -6.95 13.01
C ARG A 587 -11.27 -7.22 13.66
N VAL A 588 -11.34 -8.18 14.58
CA VAL A 588 -12.55 -8.46 15.37
C VAL A 588 -12.93 -7.25 16.22
N ALA A 589 -11.96 -6.61 16.88
CA ALA A 589 -12.20 -5.42 17.69
C ALA A 589 -12.78 -4.27 16.85
N ALA A 590 -12.21 -4.01 15.67
CA ALA A 590 -12.71 -2.99 14.76
C ALA A 590 -14.11 -3.33 14.21
N ALA A 591 -14.35 -4.59 13.80
CA ALA A 591 -15.66 -5.04 13.31
C ALA A 591 -16.74 -4.92 14.38
N ALA A 592 -16.46 -5.37 15.60
CA ALA A 592 -17.38 -5.27 16.73
C ALA A 592 -17.69 -3.80 17.06
N ALA A 593 -16.67 -2.93 17.09
CA ALA A 593 -16.85 -1.50 17.31
C ALA A 593 -17.73 -0.85 16.23
N ARG A 594 -17.53 -1.23 14.97
CA ARG A 594 -18.31 -0.73 13.83
C ARG A 594 -19.78 -1.12 13.89
N LEU A 595 -20.08 -2.33 14.39
CA LEU A 595 -21.44 -2.84 14.53
C LEU A 595 -22.10 -2.45 15.87
N GLY A 596 -21.42 -1.66 16.71
CA GLY A 596 -21.94 -1.16 17.98
C GLY A 596 -21.73 -2.11 19.17
N GLU A 597 -21.07 -3.26 18.94
CA GLU A 597 -20.76 -4.25 19.99
C GLU A 597 -19.51 -3.83 20.78
N THR A 598 -19.62 -2.68 21.47
CA THR A 598 -18.49 -2.02 22.14
C THR A 598 -17.80 -2.91 23.18
N ASP A 599 -18.56 -3.72 23.93
CA ASP A 599 -17.99 -4.61 24.95
C ASP A 599 -17.14 -5.73 24.32
N LEU A 600 -17.60 -6.31 23.22
CA LEU A 600 -16.84 -7.31 22.46
C LEU A 600 -15.58 -6.68 21.85
N ALA A 601 -15.72 -5.47 21.29
CA ALA A 601 -14.59 -4.71 20.72
C ALA A 601 -13.47 -4.49 21.73
N ILE A 602 -13.83 -4.00 22.92
CA ILE A 602 -12.87 -3.76 24.00
C ILE A 602 -12.26 -5.08 24.51
N ARG A 603 -13.08 -6.12 24.66
CA ARG A 603 -12.58 -7.45 25.09
C ARG A 603 -11.59 -8.03 24.09
N ALA A 604 -11.85 -7.90 22.79
CA ALA A 604 -10.92 -8.36 21.75
C ALA A 604 -9.58 -7.62 21.80
N ALA A 605 -9.61 -6.30 22.02
CA ALA A 605 -8.39 -5.52 22.20
C ALA A 605 -7.64 -5.90 23.50
N GLN A 606 -8.34 -6.14 24.61
CA GLN A 606 -7.74 -6.55 25.89
C GLN A 606 -7.17 -7.96 25.88
N GLN A 607 -7.66 -8.84 25.00
CA GLN A 607 -7.15 -10.21 24.84
C GLN A 607 -5.74 -10.26 24.25
N MET A 608 -5.22 -9.15 23.74
CA MET A 608 -3.86 -9.05 23.26
C MET A 608 -2.90 -8.92 24.43
N GLU A 609 -1.97 -9.85 24.56
CA GLU A 609 -1.02 -9.95 25.67
C GLU A 609 0.04 -8.85 25.58
N GLU A 610 0.41 -8.47 24.36
CA GLU A 610 1.41 -7.45 24.11
C GLU A 610 0.82 -6.03 24.18
N THR A 611 1.53 -5.12 24.84
CA THR A 611 1.08 -3.74 25.08
C THR A 611 0.92 -2.95 23.78
N SER A 612 1.85 -3.07 22.84
CA SER A 612 1.79 -2.38 21.54
C SER A 612 0.62 -2.88 20.67
N ALA A 613 0.35 -4.19 20.64
CA ALA A 613 -0.80 -4.75 19.96
C ALA A 613 -2.11 -4.29 20.60
N ARG A 614 -2.17 -4.22 21.91
CA ARG A 614 -3.32 -3.73 22.68
C ARG A 614 -3.61 -2.26 22.39
N ALA A 615 -2.57 -1.43 22.35
CA ALA A 615 -2.67 -0.02 21.98
C ALA A 615 -3.23 0.16 20.57
N ALA A 616 -2.72 -0.60 19.59
CA ALA A 616 -3.23 -0.62 18.24
C ALA A 616 -4.69 -1.09 18.18
N GLY A 617 -5.06 -2.09 18.98
CA GLY A 617 -6.43 -2.56 19.13
C GLY A 617 -7.38 -1.46 19.61
N PHE A 618 -7.02 -0.72 20.63
CA PHE A 618 -7.85 0.41 21.12
C PHE A 618 -7.93 1.55 20.10
N ALA A 619 -6.83 1.84 19.39
CA ALA A 619 -6.85 2.82 18.31
C ALA A 619 -7.80 2.37 17.17
N ALA A 620 -7.78 1.11 16.78
CA ALA A 620 -8.66 0.55 15.78
C ALA A 620 -10.15 0.60 16.19
N VAL A 621 -10.45 0.28 17.46
CA VAL A 621 -11.80 0.42 18.03
C VAL A 621 -12.30 1.87 17.93
N ALA A 622 -11.48 2.84 18.35
CA ALA A 622 -11.85 4.25 18.30
C ALA A 622 -12.16 4.71 16.87
N VAL A 623 -11.28 4.39 15.91
CA VAL A 623 -11.46 4.77 14.49
C VAL A 623 -12.71 4.11 13.90
N ALA A 624 -12.94 2.82 14.17
CA ALA A 624 -14.10 2.09 13.67
C ALA A 624 -15.43 2.65 14.20
N MET A 625 -15.47 3.06 15.47
CA MET A 625 -16.64 3.73 16.08
C MET A 625 -16.96 5.08 15.42
N ALA A 626 -15.96 5.75 14.87
CA ALA A 626 -16.13 7.07 14.25
C ALA A 626 -16.47 7.01 12.76
N SER A 627 -16.38 5.83 12.12
CA SER A 627 -16.54 5.64 10.68
C SER A 627 -17.85 4.89 10.34
N PRO A 628 -19.04 5.41 10.63
CA PRO A 628 -20.30 4.69 10.53
C PRO A 628 -20.74 4.38 9.08
N GLN A 629 -20.17 5.00 8.07
CA GLN A 629 -20.54 4.84 6.66
C GLN A 629 -19.56 3.99 5.83
N SER A 630 -18.39 3.64 6.37
CA SER A 630 -17.40 2.83 5.66
C SER A 630 -17.82 1.36 5.58
N ASP A 631 -17.43 0.66 4.53
CA ASP A 631 -17.63 -0.78 4.40
C ASP A 631 -16.96 -1.53 5.56
N LEU A 632 -17.64 -2.55 6.11
CA LEU A 632 -17.10 -3.34 7.21
C LEU A 632 -15.78 -4.02 6.85
N LEU A 633 -15.68 -4.57 5.66
CA LEU A 633 -14.45 -5.25 5.20
C LEU A 633 -13.31 -4.28 4.91
N GLU A 634 -13.60 -3.05 4.49
CA GLU A 634 -12.61 -2.00 4.33
C GLU A 634 -12.00 -1.61 5.69
N ILE A 635 -12.83 -1.36 6.70
CA ILE A 635 -12.37 -1.07 8.06
C ILE A 635 -11.54 -2.22 8.62
N VAL A 636 -11.99 -3.45 8.45
CA VAL A 636 -11.30 -4.66 8.92
C VAL A 636 -9.98 -4.85 8.18
N GLY A 637 -9.93 -4.55 6.89
CA GLY A 637 -8.68 -4.57 6.10
C GLY A 637 -7.65 -3.55 6.60
N GLN A 638 -8.10 -2.38 7.02
CA GLN A 638 -7.26 -1.33 7.59
C GLN A 638 -6.83 -1.62 9.04
N ALA A 639 -7.68 -2.27 9.82
CA ALA A 639 -7.45 -2.51 11.26
C ALA A 639 -6.27 -3.44 11.56
N GLY A 640 -5.84 -4.27 10.61
CA GLY A 640 -4.64 -5.11 10.75
C GLY A 640 -3.32 -4.38 10.50
N ARG A 641 -3.36 -3.12 10.07
CA ARG A 641 -2.19 -2.29 9.81
C ARG A 641 -1.94 -1.36 10.99
N THR A 642 -0.76 -1.44 11.59
CA THR A 642 -0.35 -0.50 12.67
C THR A 642 -0.07 0.89 12.12
N ASP A 643 0.18 0.98 10.83
CA ASP A 643 0.13 2.24 10.10
C ASP A 643 -1.34 2.63 9.85
N LEU A 644 -2.07 2.83 10.92
CA LEU A 644 -3.22 3.72 10.94
C LEU A 644 -2.69 5.14 10.74
N GLY A 645 -1.65 5.21 9.91
CA GLY A 645 -0.94 6.38 9.52
C GLY A 645 -1.88 7.33 8.81
N VAL A 646 -1.47 8.48 8.77
CA VAL A 646 -1.94 9.73 8.21
C VAL A 646 -2.71 9.63 6.87
N SER A 647 -2.65 8.49 6.16
CA SER A 647 -3.36 8.25 4.88
C SER A 647 -4.83 7.83 5.00
N ALA A 648 -5.33 7.47 6.17
CA ALA A 648 -6.68 6.91 6.31
C ALA A 648 -7.73 7.86 6.95
N VAL A 649 -7.49 9.16 6.97
CA VAL A 649 -8.60 10.10 6.99
C VAL A 649 -9.11 10.15 5.54
N PRO A 650 -10.30 9.62 5.21
CA PRO A 650 -10.85 9.81 3.88
C PRO A 650 -10.87 11.32 3.64
N GLU A 651 -10.17 11.79 2.62
CA GLU A 651 -10.38 13.14 2.14
C GLU A 651 -11.89 13.24 1.87
N PRO A 652 -12.59 14.23 2.40
CA PRO A 652 -13.98 14.44 2.05
C PRO A 652 -14.00 14.54 0.53
N THR A 653 -14.54 13.49 -0.12
CA THR A 653 -14.67 13.47 -1.56
C THR A 653 -15.34 14.76 -1.97
N ALA A 654 -14.68 15.55 -2.82
CA ALA A 654 -15.18 16.81 -3.36
C ALA A 654 -16.48 16.66 -4.19
N ALA A 655 -17.16 15.51 -4.06
CA ALA A 655 -18.41 15.14 -4.73
C ALA A 655 -19.67 15.75 -4.08
N THR A 656 -19.60 16.36 -2.90
CA THR A 656 -20.80 16.93 -2.25
C THR A 656 -20.92 18.45 -2.32
N SER A 657 -19.99 19.17 -2.94
CA SER A 657 -20.09 20.64 -3.11
C SER A 657 -20.49 21.11 -4.50
N ARG A 658 -20.91 20.21 -5.41
CA ARG A 658 -21.44 20.59 -6.73
C ARG A 658 -22.92 20.25 -6.94
N LEU A 659 -23.72 20.34 -5.89
CA LEU A 659 -25.17 20.39 -5.98
C LEU A 659 -25.65 21.81 -5.63
N GLY A 660 -25.44 22.72 -6.57
CA GLY A 660 -25.94 24.07 -6.46
C GLY A 660 -25.22 25.00 -7.44
N GLU A 661 -25.54 24.84 -8.72
CA GLU A 661 -25.63 25.84 -9.74
C GLU A 661 -25.49 25.16 -11.13
N ALA A 662 -26.63 24.91 -11.76
CA ALA A 662 -26.65 24.52 -13.16
C ALA A 662 -26.31 25.79 -13.99
N PRO A 663 -25.26 25.78 -14.83
CA PRO A 663 -25.13 26.87 -15.84
C PRO A 663 -26.20 26.70 -16.90
N ALA A 664 -26.90 27.80 -17.18
CA ALA A 664 -27.86 27.91 -18.25
C ALA A 664 -27.28 27.42 -19.58
N LEU A 665 -28.02 26.53 -20.22
CA LEU A 665 -27.74 26.07 -21.60
C LEU A 665 -27.83 27.27 -22.55
N GLY A 666 -26.69 27.81 -22.97
CA GLY A 666 -26.57 28.65 -24.12
C GLY A 666 -26.67 27.77 -25.37
N GLU A 667 -27.66 28.09 -26.23
CA GLU A 667 -27.84 27.51 -27.55
C GLU A 667 -26.56 27.61 -28.39
N ALA A 668 -25.96 26.47 -28.73
CA ALA A 668 -24.89 26.37 -29.69
C ALA A 668 -25.53 26.10 -31.09
N ALA A 669 -25.28 26.97 -32.03
CA ALA A 669 -25.65 26.83 -33.41
C ALA A 669 -25.02 25.58 -34.05
N PRO A 670 -25.72 24.94 -35.04
CA PRO A 670 -25.21 23.73 -35.69
C PRO A 670 -24.02 24.04 -36.61
N PRO A 671 -23.02 23.16 -36.70
CA PRO A 671 -21.91 23.36 -37.64
C PRO A 671 -22.36 23.13 -39.10
N ALA A 672 -21.88 24.01 -39.95
CA ALA A 672 -22.13 24.01 -41.40
C ALA A 672 -21.63 22.73 -42.07
N ALA A 673 -22.45 22.16 -42.95
CA ALA A 673 -22.14 20.99 -43.75
C ALA A 673 -20.92 21.24 -44.68
N ALA A 674 -19.88 20.40 -44.52
CA ALA A 674 -18.79 20.33 -45.47
C ALA A 674 -19.25 19.51 -46.72
N SER A 675 -19.17 20.12 -47.87
CA SER A 675 -19.47 19.58 -49.17
C SER A 675 -18.55 18.42 -49.57
N ALA A 676 -19.16 17.34 -50.07
CA ALA A 676 -18.48 16.20 -50.66
C ALA A 676 -17.80 16.54 -51.98
N PRO A 677 -16.66 15.93 -52.34
CA PRO A 677 -16.07 16.02 -53.65
C PRO A 677 -16.78 15.07 -54.64
N PRO A 678 -16.74 15.37 -55.99
CA PRO A 678 -17.46 14.61 -57.03
C PRO A 678 -16.76 13.27 -57.35
N PRO A 679 -17.51 12.32 -57.97
CA PRO A 679 -16.97 11.00 -58.28
C PRO A 679 -16.11 11.06 -59.56
N ALA A 680 -15.02 10.32 -59.59
CA ALA A 680 -14.21 10.05 -60.76
C ALA A 680 -14.80 8.85 -61.53
N GLU A 681 -15.10 9.09 -62.80
CA GLU A 681 -15.47 8.07 -63.80
C GLU A 681 -14.25 7.32 -64.30
N GLY A 682 -14.42 6.00 -64.49
CA GLY A 682 -13.90 5.39 -65.74
C GLY A 682 -12.78 4.35 -65.54
N ALA A 683 -13.10 3.19 -66.03
CA ALA A 683 -12.33 2.17 -66.76
C ALA A 683 -11.88 0.96 -65.94
N GLU A 684 -12.54 -0.08 -66.20
CA GLU A 684 -12.35 -1.22 -67.10
C GLU A 684 -11.78 -2.52 -66.43
N GLU A 685 -12.50 -3.50 -66.79
CA GLU A 685 -12.44 -4.93 -66.54
C GLU A 685 -11.03 -5.59 -66.66
N GLY A 686 -10.79 -6.59 -65.84
CA GLY A 686 -9.73 -7.57 -66.01
C GLY A 686 -9.88 -8.71 -65.00
N GLY A 687 -10.57 -9.77 -65.43
CA GLY A 687 -10.88 -10.94 -64.64
C GLY A 687 -9.64 -11.88 -64.37
N PRO A 688 -9.86 -13.01 -63.71
CA PRO A 688 -8.92 -13.60 -62.78
C PRO A 688 -8.02 -14.71 -63.37
N GLU A 689 -6.80 -14.81 -62.87
CA GLU A 689 -5.99 -16.02 -63.07
C GLU A 689 -5.60 -16.65 -61.72
N ARG A 690 -6.13 -17.86 -61.57
CA ARG A 690 -5.73 -18.82 -60.55
C ARG A 690 -4.33 -19.32 -60.82
N LEU A 691 -3.51 -19.43 -59.82
CA LEU A 691 -2.48 -20.50 -59.77
C LEU A 691 -2.37 -21.04 -58.36
N MET A 692 -2.62 -22.34 -58.30
CA MET A 692 -2.48 -23.21 -57.15
C MET A 692 -1.02 -23.73 -57.04
N PRO A 693 -0.66 -24.41 -55.94
CA PRO A 693 0.68 -24.47 -55.36
C PRO A 693 1.46 -25.72 -55.77
N THR A 694 2.77 -25.72 -55.56
CA THR A 694 3.56 -26.95 -55.41
C THR A 694 4.82 -26.74 -54.57
N GLN A 695 4.90 -27.58 -53.53
CA GLN A 695 6.01 -28.10 -52.72
C GLN A 695 6.61 -27.22 -51.68
#